data_85a639dc9cc88e43ba7296d0b25defdb
#
_entry.id   85a639dc9cc88e43ba7296d0b25defdb
#
_cell.length_a   1.000
_cell.length_b   1.000
_cell.length_c   1.000
_cell.angle_alpha   90.00
_cell.angle_beta   90.00
_cell.angle_gamma   90.00
#
_symmetry.space_group_name_H-M   'P 1'
#
loop_
_entity.id
_entity.type
_entity.pdbx_description
1 polymer ?
#
loop_
_entity_poly.entity_id
_entity_poly.type
_entity_poly.pdbx_seq_one_letter_code
_entity_poly.pdbx_strand_id
1 'polypeptide(L)'
;MMKQYKVTGMSCAACSARVEKAVSALDGVTACSVNLLTNSMQVEGDATDIQITNAVEKAGYGIQMPDKKELPKSETSDLLKRLIFSLVFLLPLMYVSMGHSMFGFPLPFNWTIVALLQMLLSAVVLVINKHFFINGFKGAIHRTPNMDTLVALGSGASFIYSLFVVFEGDLHHLYFESAAMILVLITVGKYLEARAKGKTTSAIEALIKLAPKTATLLQDGKEVVIEATDLKKGDIFIVRPGQSIPADGVVVSGESAVNESAITGESIAVDKKTGDKVTCATLNQSGVLTCEAQKVGEDTTLSEIIRMVSDAAATKAPIAKIADKVSGIFVPIVLIISVITFIAWMLLGETVAFSVARAVSVLVISCPCALGLATPVAIMVGNGVGAKHGILFKTAAALEKAGSVSVVALDKTGTITKGMPSVTDILPENCSAEELVQLAASLEKNSEHPLAKAVTDYAKDVKLLSVEEFKILPGNGLVAQINQKTAFGGNLKFAQEKTHISEELLKKAEILSEQGKTPLFFGVENTILGIIAVADTIKEDSEDAILQLKSMGIHVVMLTGDNAKTAKAIGTLCGVDKIISDVLPGDKEKAIRDLQSQGSVLMVGDGINDAPALTRADIGVAIGAGTDIAIDAADVVLTKSTLSDVVTAIRLSKSTLKIIHQNLFWAFIYNIIGIPLAAGAFISLFGWELNPMFGAAAMSLSSFCVVSNALRLNLFKIKKSDKKEKTKMEKVFSVEGMMCPHCEARVKQVLEALDGIKEAIPSHTEKKVTVILEKDVADEIIINTITAQGYKVN
;
A
#
# COMPACT_ATOMS: atom_id res chain seq x y z
N MET A 1 -1.28 -24.85 -9.51
CA MET A 1 -2.48 -23.98 -9.61
C MET A 1 -2.83 -23.47 -8.23
N MET A 2 -3.13 -22.17 -8.05
CA MET A 2 -3.49 -21.62 -6.74
C MET A 2 -4.99 -21.80 -6.50
N LYS A 3 -5.37 -22.48 -5.42
CA LYS A 3 -6.78 -22.72 -5.04
C LYS A 3 -7.07 -22.04 -3.71
N GLN A 4 -8.24 -21.46 -3.58
CA GLN A 4 -8.68 -20.80 -2.34
C GLN A 4 -9.89 -21.52 -1.74
N TYR A 5 -9.91 -21.63 -0.41
CA TYR A 5 -10.96 -22.30 0.36
C TYR A 5 -11.36 -21.45 1.57
N LYS A 6 -12.59 -21.59 2.02
CA LYS A 6 -13.05 -21.02 3.30
C LYS A 6 -12.96 -22.09 4.39
N VAL A 7 -12.25 -21.81 5.47
CA VAL A 7 -12.09 -22.73 6.62
C VAL A 7 -12.90 -22.22 7.80
N THR A 8 -13.76 -23.07 8.36
CA THR A 8 -14.62 -22.73 9.48
C THR A 8 -14.18 -23.42 10.76
N GLY A 9 -14.47 -22.79 11.93
CA GLY A 9 -14.12 -23.35 13.24
C GLY A 9 -12.76 -22.94 13.77
N MET A 10 -12.01 -22.12 13.05
CA MET A 10 -10.75 -21.54 13.57
C MET A 10 -11.04 -20.41 14.55
N SER A 11 -10.46 -20.44 15.74
CA SER A 11 -10.67 -19.44 16.79
C SER A 11 -9.39 -18.70 17.20
N CYS A 12 -8.22 -19.21 16.82
CA CYS A 12 -6.93 -18.65 17.23
C CYS A 12 -5.80 -19.02 16.25
N ALA A 13 -4.64 -18.37 16.41
CA ALA A 13 -3.45 -18.59 15.58
C ALA A 13 -2.96 -20.06 15.57
N ALA A 14 -3.05 -20.75 16.71
CA ALA A 14 -2.69 -22.16 16.80
C ALA A 14 -3.60 -23.05 15.91
N CYS A 15 -4.87 -22.65 15.73
CA CYS A 15 -5.81 -23.34 14.84
C CYS A 15 -5.38 -23.21 13.39
N SER A 16 -5.05 -21.98 12.95
CA SER A 16 -4.60 -21.72 11.57
C SER A 16 -3.29 -22.43 11.25
N ALA A 17 -2.31 -22.42 12.16
CA ALA A 17 -1.04 -23.12 12.00
C ALA A 17 -1.23 -24.63 11.87
N ARG A 18 -2.22 -25.20 12.56
CA ARG A 18 -2.54 -26.62 12.47
C ARG A 18 -3.14 -27.02 11.12
N VAL A 19 -4.11 -26.25 10.62
CA VAL A 19 -4.70 -26.48 9.30
C VAL A 19 -3.60 -26.38 8.23
N GLU A 20 -2.76 -25.36 8.32
CA GLU A 20 -1.63 -25.14 7.42
C GLU A 20 -0.67 -26.33 7.43
N LYS A 21 -0.29 -26.83 8.61
CA LYS A 21 0.58 -28.01 8.75
C LYS A 21 -0.04 -29.28 8.18
N ALA A 22 -1.35 -29.49 8.41
CA ALA A 22 -2.05 -30.68 7.94
C ALA A 22 -2.18 -30.71 6.42
N VAL A 23 -2.42 -29.57 5.78
CA VAL A 23 -2.55 -29.47 4.33
C VAL A 23 -1.17 -29.45 3.66
N SER A 24 -0.18 -28.74 4.24
CA SER A 24 1.20 -28.75 3.71
C SER A 24 1.89 -30.11 3.78
N ALA A 25 1.37 -31.05 4.56
CA ALA A 25 1.89 -32.43 4.63
C ALA A 25 1.33 -33.35 3.54
N LEU A 26 0.42 -32.87 2.70
CA LEU A 26 -0.13 -33.65 1.58
C LEU A 26 0.83 -33.67 0.41
N ASP A 27 0.96 -34.84 -0.23
CA ASP A 27 1.67 -34.99 -1.49
C ASP A 27 1.01 -34.12 -2.57
N GLY A 28 1.80 -33.34 -3.31
CA GLY A 28 1.32 -32.44 -4.36
C GLY A 28 0.97 -31.03 -3.88
N VAL A 29 1.16 -30.68 -2.60
CA VAL A 29 1.06 -29.31 -2.09
C VAL A 29 2.44 -28.69 -2.04
N THR A 30 2.66 -27.63 -2.80
CA THR A 30 3.92 -26.87 -2.82
C THR A 30 3.94 -25.76 -1.77
N ALA A 31 2.78 -25.10 -1.56
CA ALA A 31 2.62 -24.08 -0.52
C ALA A 31 1.18 -24.09 0.01
N CYS A 32 1.05 -23.82 1.32
CA CYS A 32 -0.25 -23.60 1.96
C CYS A 32 -0.15 -22.41 2.90
N SER A 33 -1.13 -21.50 2.82
CA SER A 33 -1.25 -20.37 3.72
C SER A 33 -2.67 -20.28 4.25
N VAL A 34 -2.82 -20.18 5.58
CA VAL A 34 -4.13 -20.13 6.25
C VAL A 34 -4.26 -18.81 7.00
N ASN A 35 -5.23 -17.98 6.64
CA ASN A 35 -5.47 -16.70 7.27
C ASN A 35 -6.65 -16.75 8.24
N LEU A 36 -6.39 -16.49 9.51
CA LEU A 36 -7.40 -16.48 10.57
C LEU A 36 -8.39 -15.31 10.47
N LEU A 37 -7.96 -14.17 9.90
CA LEU A 37 -8.80 -12.97 9.80
C LEU A 37 -9.91 -13.12 8.78
N THR A 38 -9.55 -13.65 7.62
CA THR A 38 -10.46 -13.86 6.48
C THR A 38 -11.13 -15.23 6.53
N ASN A 39 -10.72 -16.09 7.47
CA ASN A 39 -11.12 -17.50 7.52
C ASN A 39 -10.85 -18.22 6.17
N SER A 40 -9.81 -17.82 5.45
CA SER A 40 -9.43 -18.36 4.14
C SER A 40 -8.15 -19.20 4.21
N MET A 41 -8.04 -20.14 3.28
CA MET A 41 -6.86 -20.96 3.05
C MET A 41 -6.52 -20.91 1.55
N GLN A 42 -5.28 -20.60 1.24
CA GLN A 42 -4.72 -20.70 -0.11
C GLN A 42 -3.80 -21.90 -0.18
N VAL A 43 -4.00 -22.73 -1.20
CA VAL A 43 -3.20 -23.93 -1.45
C VAL A 43 -2.64 -23.86 -2.86
N GLU A 44 -1.35 -24.01 -2.99
CA GLU A 44 -0.62 -24.10 -4.26
C GLU A 44 -0.14 -25.53 -4.46
N GLY A 45 -0.38 -26.06 -5.67
CA GLY A 45 0.02 -27.40 -6.03
C GLY A 45 -1.07 -28.15 -6.81
N ASP A 46 -0.87 -29.48 -6.95
CA ASP A 46 -1.73 -30.34 -7.74
C ASP A 46 -2.62 -31.27 -6.90
N ALA A 47 -2.63 -31.08 -5.57
CA ALA A 47 -3.50 -31.85 -4.68
C ALA A 47 -4.98 -31.67 -5.04
N THR A 48 -5.75 -32.75 -4.95
CA THR A 48 -7.19 -32.74 -5.25
C THR A 48 -8.00 -32.11 -4.12
N ASP A 49 -9.14 -31.48 -4.46
CA ASP A 49 -10.03 -30.84 -3.48
C ASP A 49 -10.49 -31.83 -2.39
N ILE A 50 -10.67 -33.11 -2.75
CA ILE A 50 -11.04 -34.18 -1.80
C ILE A 50 -9.92 -34.44 -0.79
N GLN A 51 -8.65 -34.49 -1.24
CA GLN A 51 -7.51 -34.67 -0.34
C GLN A 51 -7.37 -33.50 0.63
N ILE A 52 -7.50 -32.27 0.14
CA ILE A 52 -7.45 -31.04 0.92
C ILE A 52 -8.59 -31.01 1.94
N THR A 53 -9.83 -31.32 1.52
CA THR A 53 -11.00 -31.39 2.40
C THR A 53 -10.80 -32.40 3.52
N ASN A 54 -10.38 -33.61 3.19
CA ASN A 54 -10.14 -34.66 4.17
C ASN A 54 -9.03 -34.30 5.18
N ALA A 55 -7.98 -33.59 4.75
CA ALA A 55 -6.92 -33.15 5.65
C ALA A 55 -7.41 -32.09 6.64
N VAL A 56 -8.21 -31.12 6.18
CA VAL A 56 -8.80 -30.08 7.03
C VAL A 56 -9.80 -30.68 8.01
N GLU A 57 -10.66 -31.59 7.58
CA GLU A 57 -11.62 -32.28 8.45
C GLU A 57 -10.93 -33.18 9.49
N LYS A 58 -9.89 -33.92 9.11
CA LYS A 58 -9.05 -34.70 10.04
C LYS A 58 -8.34 -33.80 11.05
N ALA A 59 -8.01 -32.57 10.66
CA ALA A 59 -7.48 -31.56 11.59
C ALA A 59 -8.55 -31.01 12.54
N GLY A 60 -9.84 -31.33 12.33
CA GLY A 60 -10.96 -30.94 13.21
C GLY A 60 -11.69 -29.68 12.81
N TYR A 61 -11.51 -29.19 11.56
CA TYR A 61 -12.08 -27.95 11.05
C TYR A 61 -12.99 -28.21 9.85
N GLY A 62 -13.93 -27.30 9.59
CA GLY A 62 -14.78 -27.37 8.41
C GLY A 62 -14.15 -26.64 7.24
N ILE A 63 -14.46 -27.06 6.01
CA ILE A 63 -14.02 -26.44 4.78
C ILE A 63 -15.21 -26.22 3.85
N GLN A 64 -15.19 -25.13 3.13
CA GLN A 64 -16.18 -24.80 2.11
C GLN A 64 -15.45 -24.21 0.89
N MET A 65 -15.94 -24.54 -0.31
CA MET A 65 -15.54 -23.82 -1.52
C MET A 65 -16.01 -22.37 -1.43
N PRO A 66 -15.26 -21.41 -1.90
CA PRO A 66 -15.72 -20.02 -1.89
C PRO A 66 -16.91 -19.89 -2.85
N ASP A 67 -18.09 -19.61 -2.28
CA ASP A 67 -19.26 -19.20 -3.08
C ASP A 67 -18.99 -17.80 -3.64
N LYS A 68 -19.00 -17.66 -4.96
CA LYS A 68 -18.69 -16.41 -5.69
C LYS A 68 -19.64 -15.23 -5.38
N LYS A 69 -20.70 -15.40 -4.57
CA LYS A 69 -21.77 -14.42 -4.39
C LYS A 69 -22.08 -13.97 -2.97
N GLU A 70 -21.51 -14.55 -1.92
CA GLU A 70 -21.87 -14.12 -0.54
C GLU A 70 -20.73 -13.30 0.10
N LEU A 71 -21.00 -12.01 0.30
CA LEU A 71 -20.32 -11.20 1.32
C LEU A 71 -20.40 -11.94 2.67
N PRO A 72 -19.33 -12.07 3.45
CA PRO A 72 -19.35 -12.78 4.71
C PRO A 72 -20.42 -12.18 5.63
N LYS A 73 -21.44 -12.99 6.00
CA LYS A 73 -22.43 -12.61 7.01
C LYS A 73 -21.67 -12.19 8.27
N SER A 74 -21.99 -11.02 8.80
CA SER A 74 -21.27 -10.45 9.93
C SER A 74 -21.43 -11.35 11.17
N GLU A 75 -20.37 -12.08 11.53
CA GLU A 75 -20.26 -12.85 12.79
C GLU A 75 -20.56 -11.98 14.02
N THR A 76 -20.46 -10.66 13.87
CA THR A 76 -20.75 -9.64 14.89
C THR A 76 -22.17 -9.70 15.42
N SER A 77 -23.17 -10.01 14.58
CA SER A 77 -24.57 -10.06 15.01
C SER A 77 -24.84 -11.23 15.96
N ASP A 78 -24.29 -12.40 15.67
CA ASP A 78 -24.48 -13.59 16.50
C ASP A 78 -23.69 -13.50 17.81
N LEU A 79 -22.51 -12.94 17.79
CA LEU A 79 -21.73 -12.65 19.00
C LEU A 79 -22.44 -11.62 19.89
N LEU A 80 -23.05 -10.59 19.30
CA LEU A 80 -23.80 -9.58 20.05
C LEU A 80 -25.01 -10.20 20.72
N LYS A 81 -25.78 -11.03 20.04
CA LYS A 81 -26.93 -11.75 20.62
C LYS A 81 -26.50 -12.61 21.82
N ARG A 82 -25.45 -13.43 21.64
CA ARG A 82 -24.91 -14.27 22.73
C ARG A 82 -24.47 -13.43 23.92
N LEU A 83 -23.78 -12.31 23.66
CA LEU A 83 -23.32 -11.40 24.69
C LEU A 83 -24.49 -10.80 25.48
N ILE A 84 -25.54 -10.30 24.79
CA ILE A 84 -26.70 -9.71 25.43
C ILE A 84 -27.40 -10.78 26.30
N PHE A 85 -27.65 -11.98 25.74
CA PHE A 85 -28.27 -13.06 26.51
C PHE A 85 -27.42 -13.48 27.72
N SER A 86 -26.08 -13.57 27.56
CA SER A 86 -25.20 -13.90 28.68
C SER A 86 -25.20 -12.81 29.77
N LEU A 87 -25.26 -11.52 29.38
CA LEU A 87 -25.36 -10.40 30.35
C LEU A 87 -26.67 -10.40 31.13
N VAL A 88 -27.78 -10.77 30.49
CA VAL A 88 -29.11 -10.87 31.18
C VAL A 88 -29.06 -11.84 32.36
N PHE A 89 -28.32 -12.94 32.28
CA PHE A 89 -28.16 -13.91 33.36
C PHE A 89 -26.96 -13.59 34.27
N LEU A 90 -25.93 -12.97 33.76
CA LEU A 90 -24.74 -12.61 34.55
C LEU A 90 -25.06 -11.50 35.57
N LEU A 91 -25.82 -10.44 35.19
CA LEU A 91 -26.12 -9.33 36.10
C LEU A 91 -26.89 -9.78 37.37
N PRO A 92 -27.95 -10.61 37.29
CA PRO A 92 -28.57 -11.19 38.48
C PRO A 92 -27.61 -12.10 39.26
N LEU A 93 -26.76 -12.90 38.58
CA LEU A 93 -25.75 -13.73 39.22
C LEU A 93 -24.77 -12.89 40.04
N MET A 94 -24.26 -11.81 39.50
CA MET A 94 -23.37 -10.87 40.20
C MET A 94 -24.05 -10.21 41.40
N TYR A 95 -25.32 -9.82 41.23
CA TYR A 95 -26.07 -9.26 42.35
C TYR A 95 -26.22 -10.26 43.50
N VAL A 96 -26.53 -11.53 43.19
CA VAL A 96 -26.73 -12.58 44.20
C VAL A 96 -25.37 -13.01 44.83
N SER A 97 -24.29 -13.03 44.10
CA SER A 97 -22.95 -13.45 44.56
C SER A 97 -22.24 -12.33 45.32
N MET A 98 -22.06 -11.18 44.68
CA MET A 98 -21.21 -10.08 45.19
C MET A 98 -22.03 -8.98 45.90
N GLY A 99 -23.31 -8.83 45.57
CA GLY A 99 -24.16 -7.77 46.13
C GLY A 99 -24.28 -7.84 47.64
N HIS A 100 -24.37 -9.04 48.23
CA HIS A 100 -24.39 -9.23 49.66
C HIS A 100 -22.99 -9.10 50.30
N SER A 101 -21.96 -9.74 49.70
CA SER A 101 -20.64 -9.80 50.29
C SER A 101 -19.89 -8.46 50.21
N MET A 102 -20.03 -7.65 49.16
CA MET A 102 -19.33 -6.37 48.96
C MET A 102 -20.19 -5.15 49.34
N PHE A 103 -21.49 -5.18 49.14
CA PHE A 103 -22.36 -4.01 49.31
C PHE A 103 -23.36 -4.14 50.44
N GLY A 104 -23.39 -5.32 51.15
CA GLY A 104 -24.26 -5.52 52.29
C GLY A 104 -25.75 -5.56 51.95
N PHE A 105 -26.13 -5.79 50.69
CA PHE A 105 -27.53 -5.88 50.28
C PHE A 105 -28.21 -7.08 50.94
N PRO A 106 -29.38 -6.92 51.58
CA PRO A 106 -30.10 -8.02 52.21
C PRO A 106 -30.64 -8.99 51.17
N LEU A 107 -30.24 -10.25 51.25
CA LEU A 107 -30.79 -11.32 50.42
C LEU A 107 -31.97 -11.95 51.20
N PRO A 108 -33.18 -12.00 50.61
CA PRO A 108 -34.35 -12.54 51.28
C PRO A 108 -34.44 -14.07 51.32
N PHE A 109 -33.33 -14.77 51.00
CA PHE A 109 -33.28 -16.21 50.81
C PHE A 109 -32.24 -16.88 51.71
N ASN A 110 -32.49 -18.13 52.04
CA ASN A 110 -31.49 -18.98 52.72
C ASN A 110 -30.27 -19.24 51.80
N TRP A 111 -29.11 -19.39 52.40
CA TRP A 111 -27.84 -19.63 51.66
C TRP A 111 -27.90 -20.79 50.67
N THR A 112 -28.68 -21.87 50.97
CA THR A 112 -28.91 -22.97 50.05
C THR A 112 -29.60 -22.54 48.79
N ILE A 113 -30.65 -21.68 48.91
CA ILE A 113 -31.37 -21.14 47.75
C ILE A 113 -30.47 -20.21 46.95
N VAL A 114 -29.67 -19.41 47.62
CA VAL A 114 -28.66 -18.53 47.00
C VAL A 114 -27.67 -19.35 46.17
N ALA A 115 -27.09 -20.41 46.71
CA ALA A 115 -26.17 -21.31 46.02
C ALA A 115 -26.79 -22.01 44.81
N LEU A 116 -28.05 -22.52 44.97
CA LEU A 116 -28.78 -23.13 43.86
C LEU A 116 -29.11 -22.11 42.74
N LEU A 117 -29.46 -20.87 43.10
CA LEU A 117 -29.72 -19.80 42.14
C LEU A 117 -28.44 -19.41 41.40
N GLN A 118 -27.29 -19.28 42.09
CA GLN A 118 -26.02 -19.04 41.46
C GLN A 118 -25.62 -20.18 40.49
N MET A 119 -25.78 -21.43 40.91
CA MET A 119 -25.55 -22.61 40.09
C MET A 119 -26.42 -22.58 38.82
N LEU A 120 -27.73 -22.31 38.94
CA LEU A 120 -28.64 -22.28 37.80
C LEU A 120 -28.30 -21.16 36.83
N LEU A 121 -28.09 -19.94 37.32
CA LEU A 121 -27.77 -18.79 36.48
C LEU A 121 -26.40 -18.98 35.75
N SER A 122 -25.41 -19.50 36.46
CA SER A 122 -24.11 -19.84 35.89
C SER A 122 -24.23 -20.94 34.81
N ALA A 123 -24.99 -22.01 35.09
CA ALA A 123 -25.21 -23.11 34.15
C ALA A 123 -25.86 -22.60 32.85
N VAL A 124 -26.80 -21.68 32.93
CA VAL A 124 -27.42 -21.05 31.73
C VAL A 124 -26.36 -20.30 30.92
N VAL A 125 -25.49 -19.53 31.56
CA VAL A 125 -24.39 -18.83 30.86
C VAL A 125 -23.44 -19.81 30.21
N LEU A 126 -23.11 -20.93 30.86
CA LEU A 126 -22.27 -21.99 30.28
C LEU A 126 -22.92 -22.62 29.05
N VAL A 127 -24.21 -22.88 29.08
CA VAL A 127 -24.97 -23.44 27.95
C VAL A 127 -25.06 -22.47 26.78
N ILE A 128 -25.30 -21.18 27.03
CA ILE A 128 -25.27 -20.15 25.97
C ILE A 128 -23.91 -20.13 25.28
N ASN A 129 -22.82 -20.33 26.04
CA ASN A 129 -21.43 -20.29 25.57
C ASN A 129 -20.82 -21.69 25.34
N LYS A 130 -21.63 -22.73 25.12
CA LYS A 130 -21.21 -24.14 24.95
C LYS A 130 -20.15 -24.36 23.90
N HIS A 131 -20.05 -23.49 22.90
CA HIS A 131 -19.07 -23.62 21.84
C HIS A 131 -17.63 -23.59 22.35
N PHE A 132 -17.32 -22.83 23.44
CA PHE A 132 -15.98 -22.85 24.05
C PHE A 132 -15.64 -24.25 24.57
N PHE A 133 -16.60 -24.92 25.20
CA PHE A 133 -16.41 -26.29 25.73
C PHE A 133 -16.26 -27.30 24.58
N ILE A 134 -17.13 -27.21 23.55
CA ILE A 134 -17.08 -28.14 22.41
C ILE A 134 -15.75 -28.03 21.67
N ASN A 135 -15.32 -26.79 21.32
CA ASN A 135 -14.08 -26.54 20.60
C ASN A 135 -12.84 -26.83 21.47
N GLY A 136 -12.91 -26.45 22.74
CA GLY A 136 -11.82 -26.70 23.70
C GLY A 136 -11.58 -28.19 23.90
N PHE A 137 -12.65 -28.98 24.05
CA PHE A 137 -12.57 -30.43 24.25
C PHE A 137 -12.06 -31.14 22.98
N LYS A 138 -12.58 -30.75 21.80
CA LYS A 138 -12.06 -31.23 20.53
C LYS A 138 -10.55 -30.96 20.38
N GLY A 139 -10.10 -29.73 20.73
CA GLY A 139 -8.68 -29.38 20.71
C GLY A 139 -7.83 -30.24 21.63
N ALA A 140 -8.32 -30.50 22.86
CA ALA A 140 -7.64 -31.32 23.83
C ALA A 140 -7.51 -32.80 23.37
N ILE A 141 -8.60 -33.40 22.90
CA ILE A 141 -8.63 -34.79 22.39
C ILE A 141 -7.64 -34.97 21.23
N HIS A 142 -7.56 -34.01 20.34
CA HIS A 142 -6.63 -34.07 19.21
C HIS A 142 -5.20 -33.64 19.56
N ARG A 143 -4.85 -33.52 20.85
CA ARG A 143 -3.53 -33.11 21.35
C ARG A 143 -3.04 -31.75 20.82
N THR A 144 -3.99 -30.85 20.62
CA THR A 144 -3.72 -29.47 20.17
C THR A 144 -4.57 -28.50 20.98
N PRO A 145 -4.26 -28.35 22.27
CA PRO A 145 -4.96 -27.40 23.10
C PRO A 145 -4.87 -25.99 22.51
N ASN A 146 -6.01 -25.31 22.50
CA ASN A 146 -6.16 -23.98 21.97
C ASN A 146 -6.73 -23.03 23.05
N MET A 147 -7.01 -21.78 22.68
CA MET A 147 -7.61 -20.79 23.56
C MET A 147 -8.91 -21.31 24.19
N ASP A 148 -9.79 -21.92 23.39
CA ASP A 148 -11.08 -22.42 23.88
C ASP A 148 -10.86 -23.55 24.91
N THR A 149 -9.76 -24.31 24.80
CA THR A 149 -9.35 -25.32 25.81
C THR A 149 -9.02 -24.66 27.15
N LEU A 150 -8.25 -23.55 27.16
CA LEU A 150 -7.90 -22.85 28.40
C LEU A 150 -9.14 -22.25 29.08
N VAL A 151 -10.03 -21.66 28.28
CA VAL A 151 -11.30 -21.09 28.75
C VAL A 151 -12.22 -22.17 29.30
N ALA A 152 -12.37 -23.28 28.59
CA ALA A 152 -13.20 -24.41 29.02
C ALA A 152 -12.69 -25.04 30.33
N LEU A 153 -11.36 -25.20 30.45
CA LEU A 153 -10.75 -25.70 31.67
C LEU A 153 -10.92 -24.73 32.85
N GLY A 154 -10.64 -23.43 32.65
CA GLY A 154 -10.76 -22.42 33.69
C GLY A 154 -12.20 -22.24 34.18
N SER A 155 -13.16 -22.04 33.27
CA SER A 155 -14.57 -21.90 33.60
C SER A 155 -15.17 -23.20 34.11
N GLY A 156 -14.83 -24.34 33.52
CA GLY A 156 -15.31 -25.67 33.93
C GLY A 156 -14.78 -26.06 35.31
N ALA A 157 -13.48 -25.83 35.60
CA ALA A 157 -12.91 -26.11 36.92
C ALA A 157 -13.57 -25.28 38.02
N SER A 158 -13.83 -23.98 37.76
CA SER A 158 -14.53 -23.09 38.69
C SER A 158 -15.96 -23.58 38.96
N PHE A 159 -16.66 -24.01 37.93
CA PHE A 159 -18.05 -24.52 38.07
C PHE A 159 -18.11 -25.88 38.81
N ILE A 160 -17.23 -26.84 38.44
CA ILE A 160 -17.19 -28.18 39.04
C ILE A 160 -16.74 -28.06 40.49
N TYR A 161 -15.76 -27.25 40.83
CA TYR A 161 -15.31 -26.98 42.16
C TYR A 161 -16.49 -26.44 43.02
N SER A 162 -17.19 -25.40 42.54
CA SER A 162 -18.34 -24.84 43.26
C SER A 162 -19.47 -25.85 43.46
N LEU A 163 -19.68 -26.73 42.47
CA LEU A 163 -20.65 -27.83 42.61
C LEU A 163 -20.27 -28.80 43.73
N PHE A 164 -18.99 -29.18 43.83
CA PHE A 164 -18.46 -30.04 44.87
C PHE A 164 -18.63 -29.38 46.26
N VAL A 165 -18.29 -28.10 46.39
CA VAL A 165 -18.41 -27.32 47.64
C VAL A 165 -19.87 -27.20 48.10
N VAL A 166 -20.83 -27.06 47.19
CA VAL A 166 -22.27 -27.08 47.53
C VAL A 166 -22.70 -28.45 48.12
N PHE A 167 -22.14 -29.56 47.60
CA PHE A 167 -22.43 -30.91 48.14
C PHE A 167 -21.80 -31.14 49.51
N GLU A 168 -20.63 -30.51 49.82
CA GLU A 168 -20.03 -30.58 51.19
C GLU A 168 -20.73 -29.68 52.19
N GLY A 169 -21.62 -28.78 51.74
CA GLY A 169 -22.35 -27.88 52.62
C GLY A 169 -21.63 -26.59 53.00
N ASP A 170 -20.45 -26.31 52.42
CA ASP A 170 -19.76 -25.02 52.53
C ASP A 170 -20.31 -24.06 51.46
N LEU A 171 -21.18 -23.13 51.90
CA LEU A 171 -21.89 -22.24 51.02
C LEU A 171 -21.21 -20.85 50.85
N HIS A 172 -20.01 -20.69 51.45
CA HIS A 172 -19.30 -19.39 51.49
C HIS A 172 -18.19 -19.22 50.43
N HIS A 173 -17.66 -20.32 49.87
CA HIS A 173 -16.52 -20.29 48.94
C HIS A 173 -16.93 -20.79 47.53
N LEU A 174 -17.97 -20.17 46.97
CA LEU A 174 -18.46 -20.51 45.64
C LEU A 174 -17.81 -19.63 44.55
N TYR A 175 -17.55 -20.22 43.40
CA TYR A 175 -16.95 -19.55 42.22
C TYR A 175 -17.85 -19.66 40.97
N PHE A 176 -19.18 -19.81 41.13
CA PHE A 176 -20.13 -19.85 40.02
C PHE A 176 -20.12 -18.56 39.20
N GLU A 177 -19.99 -17.40 39.87
CA GLU A 177 -19.86 -16.11 39.22
C GLU A 177 -18.56 -16.00 38.42
N SER A 178 -17.45 -16.53 38.94
CA SER A 178 -16.17 -16.56 38.22
C SER A 178 -16.26 -17.38 36.94
N ALA A 179 -16.89 -18.57 37.00
CA ALA A 179 -17.09 -19.43 35.85
C ALA A 179 -17.91 -18.73 34.73
N ALA A 180 -18.99 -18.03 35.10
CA ALA A 180 -19.81 -17.29 34.14
C ALA A 180 -19.12 -16.01 33.63
N MET A 181 -18.46 -15.25 34.51
CA MET A 181 -17.79 -14.01 34.21
C MET A 181 -16.66 -14.21 33.19
N ILE A 182 -15.83 -15.27 33.36
CA ILE A 182 -14.76 -15.63 32.40
C ILE A 182 -15.35 -15.76 30.99
N LEU A 183 -16.44 -16.50 30.80
CA LEU A 183 -17.06 -16.71 29.51
C LEU A 183 -17.64 -15.41 28.91
N VAL A 184 -18.27 -14.59 29.74
CA VAL A 184 -18.87 -13.32 29.28
C VAL A 184 -17.78 -12.32 28.89
N LEU A 185 -16.75 -12.12 29.70
CA LEU A 185 -15.66 -11.21 29.40
C LEU A 185 -14.89 -11.64 28.14
N ILE A 186 -14.67 -12.93 27.94
CA ILE A 186 -14.08 -13.45 26.70
C ILE A 186 -14.99 -13.21 25.51
N THR A 187 -16.30 -13.35 25.68
CA THR A 187 -17.28 -13.06 24.62
C THR A 187 -17.32 -11.56 24.28
N VAL A 188 -17.19 -10.67 25.28
CA VAL A 188 -16.97 -9.22 25.07
C VAL A 188 -15.71 -8.99 24.23
N GLY A 189 -14.60 -9.63 24.62
CA GLY A 189 -13.33 -9.53 23.88
C GLY A 189 -13.48 -9.96 22.43
N LYS A 190 -14.11 -11.12 22.16
CA LYS A 190 -14.38 -11.61 20.81
C LYS A 190 -15.33 -10.69 20.02
N TYR A 191 -16.34 -10.11 20.65
CA TYR A 191 -17.24 -9.15 20.01
C TYR A 191 -16.49 -7.87 19.60
N LEU A 192 -15.68 -7.30 20.50
CA LEU A 192 -14.87 -6.12 20.19
C LEU A 192 -13.85 -6.41 19.08
N GLU A 193 -13.24 -7.59 19.11
CA GLU A 193 -12.35 -8.09 18.06
C GLU A 193 -13.07 -8.19 16.70
N ALA A 194 -14.23 -8.86 16.64
CA ALA A 194 -15.01 -9.02 15.41
C ALA A 194 -15.47 -7.67 14.85
N ARG A 195 -15.92 -6.75 15.73
CA ARG A 195 -16.30 -5.39 15.33
C ARG A 195 -15.10 -4.60 14.77
N ALA A 196 -13.93 -4.75 15.35
CA ALA A 196 -12.73 -4.09 14.91
C ALA A 196 -12.18 -4.71 13.61
N LYS A 197 -12.25 -6.04 13.45
CA LYS A 197 -11.97 -6.73 12.18
C LYS A 197 -12.87 -6.22 11.04
N GLY A 198 -14.17 -6.02 11.28
CA GLY A 198 -15.08 -5.44 10.28
C GLY A 198 -14.66 -4.05 9.80
N LYS A 199 -14.04 -3.23 10.65
CA LYS A 199 -13.47 -1.93 10.23
C LYS A 199 -12.20 -2.07 9.39
N THR A 200 -11.45 -3.16 9.53
CA THR A 200 -10.23 -3.38 8.74
C THR A 200 -10.53 -3.87 7.33
N THR A 201 -11.64 -4.58 7.12
CA THR A 201 -12.10 -5.01 5.78
C THR A 201 -12.83 -3.91 5.01
N SER A 202 -13.17 -2.80 5.68
CA SER A 202 -13.93 -1.69 5.06
C SER A 202 -13.24 -1.06 3.85
N ALA A 203 -11.91 -1.14 3.75
CA ALA A 203 -11.17 -0.62 2.59
C ALA A 203 -11.45 -1.44 1.32
N ILE A 204 -11.48 -2.77 1.44
CA ILE A 204 -11.84 -3.67 0.33
C ILE A 204 -13.32 -3.50 -0.03
N GLU A 205 -14.20 -3.43 0.98
CA GLU A 205 -15.63 -3.16 0.74
C GLU A 205 -15.87 -1.80 0.06
N ALA A 206 -15.07 -0.78 0.39
CA ALA A 206 -15.14 0.52 -0.26
C ALA A 206 -14.77 0.42 -1.74
N LEU A 207 -13.71 -0.33 -2.10
CA LEU A 207 -13.33 -0.58 -3.49
C LEU A 207 -14.44 -1.34 -4.25
N ILE A 208 -15.02 -2.38 -3.66
CA ILE A 208 -16.13 -3.14 -4.26
C ILE A 208 -17.36 -2.24 -4.51
N LYS A 209 -17.64 -1.29 -3.61
CA LYS A 209 -18.76 -0.36 -3.75
C LYS A 209 -18.56 0.70 -4.84
N LEU A 210 -17.33 0.90 -5.33
CA LEU A 210 -17.06 1.81 -6.45
C LEU A 210 -17.56 1.25 -7.79
N ALA A 211 -17.61 -0.08 -7.93
CA ALA A 211 -18.11 -0.72 -9.15
C ALA A 211 -19.57 -0.35 -9.41
N PRO A 212 -19.91 0.22 -10.58
CA PRO A 212 -21.29 0.50 -10.93
C PRO A 212 -22.06 -0.82 -11.10
N LYS A 213 -23.33 -0.81 -10.69
CA LYS A 213 -24.18 -2.01 -10.79
C LYS A 213 -24.83 -2.14 -12.18
N THR A 214 -25.00 -1.04 -12.88
CA THR A 214 -25.67 -1.00 -14.18
C THR A 214 -24.80 -0.30 -15.22
N ALA A 215 -24.98 -0.68 -16.49
CA ALA A 215 -24.38 -0.06 -17.66
C ALA A 215 -25.48 0.32 -18.66
N THR A 216 -25.30 1.42 -19.40
CA THR A 216 -26.18 1.79 -20.50
C THR A 216 -25.52 1.35 -21.81
N LEU A 217 -26.01 0.26 -22.38
CA LEU A 217 -25.55 -0.32 -23.64
C LEU A 217 -26.23 0.39 -24.82
N LEU A 218 -25.46 0.66 -25.88
CA LEU A 218 -26.00 1.12 -27.15
C LEU A 218 -26.12 -0.06 -28.12
N GLN A 219 -27.33 -0.59 -28.29
CA GLN A 219 -27.62 -1.72 -29.20
C GLN A 219 -28.57 -1.28 -30.30
N ASP A 220 -28.18 -1.42 -31.55
CA ASP A 220 -28.97 -1.03 -32.73
C ASP A 220 -29.49 0.44 -32.70
N GLY A 221 -28.66 1.35 -32.15
CA GLY A 221 -29.00 2.76 -31.98
C GLY A 221 -29.97 3.06 -30.83
N LYS A 222 -30.34 2.08 -30.01
CA LYS A 222 -31.19 2.25 -28.83
C LYS A 222 -30.40 2.04 -27.56
N GLU A 223 -30.71 2.82 -26.56
CA GLU A 223 -30.11 2.69 -25.22
C GLU A 223 -30.88 1.66 -24.41
N VAL A 224 -30.16 0.69 -23.88
CA VAL A 224 -30.69 -0.38 -23.01
C VAL A 224 -29.87 -0.39 -21.73
N VAL A 225 -30.55 -0.31 -20.58
CA VAL A 225 -29.90 -0.44 -19.26
C VAL A 225 -29.80 -1.92 -18.93
N ILE A 226 -28.58 -2.40 -18.70
CA ILE A 226 -28.30 -3.78 -18.31
C ILE A 226 -27.54 -3.81 -16.97
N GLU A 227 -27.42 -4.98 -16.34
CA GLU A 227 -26.48 -5.14 -15.23
C GLU A 227 -25.03 -5.04 -15.78
N ALA A 228 -24.15 -4.37 -15.05
CA ALA A 228 -22.75 -4.20 -15.48
C ALA A 228 -22.01 -5.54 -15.67
N THR A 229 -22.46 -6.59 -14.98
CA THR A 229 -21.96 -7.96 -15.12
C THR A 229 -22.30 -8.63 -16.44
N ASP A 230 -23.30 -8.15 -17.15
CA ASP A 230 -23.76 -8.70 -18.43
C ASP A 230 -23.06 -8.06 -19.63
N LEU A 231 -22.28 -7.01 -19.41
CA LEU A 231 -21.50 -6.32 -20.45
C LEU A 231 -20.43 -7.26 -21.01
N LYS A 232 -20.29 -7.28 -22.34
CA LYS A 232 -19.32 -8.13 -23.06
C LYS A 232 -18.24 -7.28 -23.72
N LYS A 233 -17.09 -7.91 -23.93
CA LYS A 233 -16.01 -7.27 -24.71
C LYS A 233 -16.48 -6.94 -26.12
N GLY A 234 -16.23 -5.69 -26.55
CA GLY A 234 -16.69 -5.13 -27.83
C GLY A 234 -18.05 -4.43 -27.78
N ASP A 235 -18.78 -4.51 -26.66
CA ASP A 235 -20.03 -3.77 -26.48
C ASP A 235 -19.77 -2.25 -26.41
N ILE A 236 -20.67 -1.48 -26.98
CA ILE A 236 -20.61 -0.01 -26.92
C ILE A 236 -21.53 0.47 -25.81
N PHE A 237 -20.99 1.22 -24.85
CA PHE A 237 -21.72 1.76 -23.73
C PHE A 237 -21.61 3.28 -23.63
N ILE A 238 -22.63 3.91 -23.05
CA ILE A 238 -22.71 5.37 -22.89
C ILE A 238 -22.54 5.71 -21.40
N VAL A 239 -21.72 6.74 -21.13
CA VAL A 239 -21.51 7.26 -19.77
C VAL A 239 -21.83 8.75 -19.75
N ARG A 240 -22.85 9.13 -18.98
CA ARG A 240 -23.28 10.52 -18.82
C ARG A 240 -22.54 11.22 -17.65
N PRO A 241 -22.55 12.55 -17.61
CA PRO A 241 -22.04 13.28 -16.46
C PRO A 241 -22.64 12.78 -15.15
N GLY A 242 -21.76 12.58 -14.13
CA GLY A 242 -22.15 12.05 -12.83
C GLY A 242 -22.26 10.52 -12.76
N GLN A 243 -22.07 9.80 -13.86
CA GLN A 243 -22.07 8.33 -13.87
C GLN A 243 -20.65 7.76 -13.77
N SER A 244 -20.53 6.63 -13.08
CA SER A 244 -19.29 5.85 -13.06
C SER A 244 -19.17 4.98 -14.29
N ILE A 245 -17.96 4.82 -14.81
CA ILE A 245 -17.63 4.02 -15.99
C ILE A 245 -17.77 2.52 -15.63
N PRO A 246 -18.58 1.73 -16.38
CA PRO A 246 -18.92 0.36 -16.00
C PRO A 246 -17.87 -0.70 -16.33
N ALA A 247 -16.97 -0.43 -17.28
CA ALA A 247 -15.93 -1.37 -17.73
C ALA A 247 -14.72 -0.60 -18.25
N ASP A 248 -13.56 -1.27 -18.33
CA ASP A 248 -12.40 -0.67 -19.01
C ASP A 248 -12.64 -0.65 -20.53
N GLY A 249 -12.34 0.47 -21.16
CA GLY A 249 -12.61 0.62 -22.59
C GLY A 249 -11.83 1.76 -23.23
N VAL A 250 -12.23 2.06 -24.47
CA VAL A 250 -11.69 3.19 -25.26
C VAL A 250 -12.83 4.08 -25.69
N VAL A 251 -12.62 5.38 -25.63
CA VAL A 251 -13.59 6.37 -26.10
C VAL A 251 -13.72 6.30 -27.61
N VAL A 252 -14.91 5.99 -28.11
CA VAL A 252 -15.26 5.96 -29.53
C VAL A 252 -15.74 7.34 -30.01
N SER A 253 -16.49 8.04 -29.14
CA SER A 253 -16.94 9.41 -29.41
C SER A 253 -17.23 10.17 -28.13
N GLY A 254 -17.12 11.50 -28.22
CA GLY A 254 -17.32 12.41 -27.08
C GLY A 254 -16.00 12.87 -26.46
N GLU A 255 -16.10 13.93 -25.66
CA GLU A 255 -15.02 14.50 -24.87
C GLU A 255 -15.54 14.82 -23.48
N SER A 256 -14.78 14.52 -22.44
CA SER A 256 -15.14 14.78 -21.06
C SER A 256 -13.95 14.77 -20.12
N ALA A 257 -14.08 15.47 -19.01
CA ALA A 257 -13.18 15.34 -17.88
C ALA A 257 -13.62 14.14 -17.00
N VAL A 258 -12.71 13.20 -16.73
CA VAL A 258 -12.96 11.99 -15.94
C VAL A 258 -12.15 12.06 -14.66
N ASN A 259 -12.82 11.92 -13.53
CA ASN A 259 -12.18 11.83 -12.22
C ASN A 259 -11.74 10.39 -11.95
N GLU A 260 -10.43 10.17 -11.97
CA GLU A 260 -9.81 8.88 -11.76
C GLU A 260 -9.33 8.66 -10.30
N SER A 261 -9.67 9.58 -9.39
CA SER A 261 -9.18 9.58 -8.00
C SER A 261 -9.49 8.30 -7.22
N ALA A 262 -10.56 7.61 -7.58
CA ALA A 262 -10.95 6.34 -6.96
C ALA A 262 -9.93 5.22 -7.21
N ILE A 263 -9.21 5.25 -8.34
CA ILE A 263 -8.23 4.25 -8.78
C ILE A 263 -6.80 4.78 -8.58
N THR A 264 -6.53 6.00 -9.04
CA THR A 264 -5.18 6.59 -9.02
C THR A 264 -4.89 7.36 -7.73
N GLY A 265 -5.92 7.80 -7.00
CA GLY A 265 -5.80 8.70 -5.86
C GLY A 265 -5.47 10.16 -6.24
N GLU A 266 -5.54 10.53 -7.53
CA GLU A 266 -5.34 11.91 -7.99
C GLU A 266 -6.67 12.65 -8.06
N SER A 267 -6.74 13.84 -7.44
CA SER A 267 -7.97 14.61 -7.38
C SER A 267 -8.24 15.46 -8.64
N ILE A 268 -7.25 15.59 -9.52
CA ILE A 268 -7.37 16.37 -10.76
C ILE A 268 -8.03 15.47 -11.80
N ALA A 269 -9.14 15.94 -12.39
CA ALA A 269 -9.80 15.22 -13.48
C ALA A 269 -8.92 15.23 -14.75
N VAL A 270 -8.95 14.13 -15.48
CA VAL A 270 -8.18 13.93 -16.71
C VAL A 270 -9.12 14.11 -17.90
N ASP A 271 -8.76 14.97 -18.84
CA ASP A 271 -9.51 15.12 -20.06
C ASP A 271 -9.36 13.89 -20.96
N LYS A 272 -10.49 13.34 -21.39
CA LYS A 272 -10.60 12.18 -22.28
C LYS A 272 -11.28 12.57 -23.59
N LYS A 273 -10.70 12.13 -24.68
CA LYS A 273 -11.21 12.32 -26.04
C LYS A 273 -11.20 11.01 -26.82
N THR A 274 -11.74 11.02 -28.00
CA THR A 274 -11.77 9.84 -28.88
C THR A 274 -10.38 9.20 -29.05
N GLY A 275 -10.31 7.90 -28.77
CA GLY A 275 -9.08 7.09 -28.76
C GLY A 275 -8.43 6.92 -27.39
N ASP A 276 -8.83 7.70 -26.37
CA ASP A 276 -8.27 7.59 -25.02
C ASP A 276 -8.87 6.41 -24.24
N LYS A 277 -8.08 5.83 -23.39
CA LYS A 277 -8.52 4.75 -22.50
C LYS A 277 -9.31 5.29 -21.32
N VAL A 278 -10.35 4.57 -20.93
CA VAL A 278 -11.15 4.81 -19.72
C VAL A 278 -11.14 3.59 -18.83
N THR A 279 -11.17 3.82 -17.52
CA THR A 279 -11.04 2.78 -16.50
C THR A 279 -12.33 2.60 -15.72
N CYS A 280 -12.70 1.37 -15.41
CA CYS A 280 -13.87 1.01 -14.61
C CYS A 280 -13.86 1.74 -13.25
N ALA A 281 -15.04 2.15 -12.78
CA ALA A 281 -15.30 2.86 -11.52
C ALA A 281 -14.76 4.30 -11.44
N THR A 282 -14.18 4.85 -12.50
CA THR A 282 -13.88 6.28 -12.59
C THR A 282 -15.14 7.09 -12.91
N LEU A 283 -15.20 8.34 -12.46
CA LEU A 283 -16.40 9.17 -12.52
C LEU A 283 -16.35 10.16 -13.69
N ASN A 284 -17.28 10.06 -14.60
CA ASN A 284 -17.45 11.03 -15.68
C ASN A 284 -18.03 12.35 -15.16
N GLN A 285 -17.43 13.51 -15.46
CA GLN A 285 -17.82 14.79 -14.86
C GLN A 285 -18.63 15.72 -15.78
N SER A 286 -18.24 15.88 -17.05
CA SER A 286 -18.75 17.00 -17.86
C SER A 286 -19.47 16.59 -19.13
N GLY A 287 -18.84 15.82 -20.01
CA GLY A 287 -19.39 15.46 -21.31
C GLY A 287 -20.08 14.08 -21.31
N VAL A 288 -20.68 13.70 -22.43
CA VAL A 288 -21.17 12.35 -22.68
C VAL A 288 -20.09 11.57 -23.39
N LEU A 289 -19.69 10.43 -22.86
CA LEU A 289 -18.72 9.54 -23.49
C LEU A 289 -19.45 8.31 -24.04
N THR A 290 -19.12 7.94 -25.27
CA THR A 290 -19.47 6.65 -25.86
C THR A 290 -18.19 5.84 -25.92
N CYS A 291 -18.16 4.68 -25.28
CA CYS A 291 -16.96 3.86 -25.12
C CYS A 291 -17.20 2.44 -25.60
N GLU A 292 -16.15 1.81 -26.13
CA GLU A 292 -16.13 0.38 -26.47
C GLU A 292 -15.45 -0.40 -25.32
N ALA A 293 -16.10 -1.44 -24.83
CA ALA A 293 -15.60 -2.28 -23.72
C ALA A 293 -14.44 -3.16 -24.18
N GLN A 294 -13.29 -3.05 -23.52
CA GLN A 294 -12.10 -3.87 -23.79
C GLN A 294 -11.91 -4.97 -22.73
N LYS A 295 -12.07 -4.62 -21.44
CA LYS A 295 -12.01 -5.55 -20.31
C LYS A 295 -13.31 -5.43 -19.51
N VAL A 296 -13.95 -6.55 -19.20
CA VAL A 296 -15.27 -6.60 -18.55
C VAL A 296 -15.26 -7.57 -17.37
N GLY A 297 -16.16 -7.37 -16.41
CA GLY A 297 -16.38 -8.27 -15.30
C GLY A 297 -15.13 -8.47 -14.43
N GLU A 298 -14.66 -9.72 -14.35
CA GLU A 298 -13.50 -10.09 -13.51
C GLU A 298 -12.15 -9.59 -14.09
N ASP A 299 -12.10 -9.24 -15.38
CA ASP A 299 -10.88 -8.80 -16.07
C ASP A 299 -10.66 -7.28 -16.00
N THR A 300 -11.59 -6.51 -15.41
CA THR A 300 -11.43 -5.06 -15.26
C THR A 300 -10.29 -4.71 -14.32
N THR A 301 -9.64 -3.56 -14.54
CA THR A 301 -8.58 -3.03 -13.68
C THR A 301 -9.02 -2.94 -12.22
N LEU A 302 -10.26 -2.52 -11.94
CA LEU A 302 -10.79 -2.52 -10.58
C LEU A 302 -10.85 -3.93 -9.98
N SER A 303 -11.31 -4.92 -10.75
CA SER A 303 -11.38 -6.32 -10.29
C SER A 303 -9.99 -6.90 -10.01
N GLU A 304 -8.99 -6.56 -10.85
CA GLU A 304 -7.59 -6.92 -10.61
C GLU A 304 -7.05 -6.30 -9.32
N ILE A 305 -7.34 -5.01 -9.06
CA ILE A 305 -6.96 -4.32 -7.82
C ILE A 305 -7.60 -5.00 -6.61
N ILE A 306 -8.91 -5.28 -6.66
CA ILE A 306 -9.62 -5.96 -5.58
C ILE A 306 -9.02 -7.35 -5.33
N ARG A 307 -8.69 -8.11 -6.38
CA ARG A 307 -8.05 -9.42 -6.28
C ARG A 307 -6.68 -9.32 -5.63
N MET A 308 -5.81 -8.41 -6.10
CA MET A 308 -4.47 -8.22 -5.51
C MET A 308 -4.54 -7.87 -4.01
N VAL A 309 -5.42 -6.96 -3.62
CA VAL A 309 -5.58 -6.57 -2.20
C VAL A 309 -6.15 -7.72 -1.37
N SER A 310 -7.09 -8.51 -1.92
CA SER A 310 -7.65 -9.69 -1.27
C SER A 310 -6.62 -10.80 -1.10
N ASP A 311 -5.83 -11.08 -2.13
CA ASP A 311 -4.77 -12.09 -2.11
C ASP A 311 -3.67 -11.71 -1.13
N ALA A 312 -3.26 -10.43 -1.11
CA ALA A 312 -2.33 -9.92 -0.11
C ALA A 312 -2.86 -10.10 1.32
N ALA A 313 -4.16 -9.88 1.53
CA ALA A 313 -4.79 -10.10 2.83
C ALA A 313 -4.88 -11.58 3.21
N ALA A 314 -4.95 -12.49 2.23
CA ALA A 314 -5.02 -13.93 2.45
C ALA A 314 -3.65 -14.57 2.74
N THR A 315 -2.55 -13.98 2.28
CA THR A 315 -1.19 -14.48 2.52
C THR A 315 -0.69 -14.17 3.93
N LYS A 316 0.31 -14.94 4.41
CA LYS A 316 0.96 -14.71 5.70
C LYS A 316 2.36 -14.12 5.54
N ALA A 317 2.62 -13.04 6.24
CA ALA A 317 3.95 -12.49 6.38
C ALA A 317 4.89 -13.41 7.19
N PRO A 318 6.21 -13.41 6.93
CA PRO A 318 7.19 -14.19 7.69
C PRO A 318 7.09 -13.99 9.21
N ILE A 319 6.92 -12.76 9.68
CA ILE A 319 6.77 -12.45 11.12
C ILE A 319 5.49 -13.08 11.73
N ALA A 320 4.41 -13.22 10.95
CA ALA A 320 3.20 -13.89 11.39
C ALA A 320 3.42 -15.40 11.60
N LYS A 321 4.21 -16.04 10.72
CA LYS A 321 4.56 -17.46 10.87
C LYS A 321 5.36 -17.72 12.16
N ILE A 322 6.25 -16.79 12.53
CA ILE A 322 7.00 -16.87 13.80
C ILE A 322 6.05 -16.73 14.99
N ALA A 323 5.13 -15.76 14.97
CA ALA A 323 4.15 -15.55 16.02
C ALA A 323 3.23 -16.79 16.20
N ASP A 324 2.80 -17.42 15.10
CA ASP A 324 1.99 -18.63 15.12
C ASP A 324 2.74 -19.81 15.75
N LYS A 325 4.04 -19.99 15.43
CA LYS A 325 4.89 -21.03 16.01
C LYS A 325 5.06 -20.83 17.52
N VAL A 326 5.29 -19.59 17.96
CA VAL A 326 5.38 -19.24 19.38
C VAL A 326 4.05 -19.53 20.09
N SER A 327 2.91 -19.14 19.52
CA SER A 327 1.58 -19.43 20.06
C SER A 327 1.33 -20.93 20.25
N GLY A 328 1.78 -21.76 19.32
CA GLY A 328 1.62 -23.22 19.38
C GLY A 328 2.38 -23.88 20.54
N ILE A 329 3.51 -23.30 20.95
CA ILE A 329 4.32 -23.78 22.08
C ILE A 329 3.82 -23.19 23.40
N PHE A 330 3.29 -21.98 23.37
CA PHE A 330 2.90 -21.22 24.54
C PHE A 330 1.76 -21.89 25.33
N VAL A 331 0.71 -22.37 24.67
CA VAL A 331 -0.45 -22.98 25.33
C VAL A 331 -0.08 -24.23 26.14
N PRO A 332 0.68 -25.21 25.62
CA PRO A 332 1.19 -26.33 26.43
C PRO A 332 2.01 -25.90 27.66
N ILE A 333 2.87 -24.87 27.51
CA ILE A 333 3.67 -24.37 28.63
C ILE A 333 2.79 -23.79 29.72
N VAL A 334 1.77 -23.03 29.35
CA VAL A 334 0.82 -22.43 30.30
C VAL A 334 0.05 -23.50 31.09
N LEU A 335 -0.37 -24.58 30.42
CA LEU A 335 -1.03 -25.71 31.08
C LEU A 335 -0.09 -26.32 32.16
N ILE A 336 1.16 -26.50 31.83
CA ILE A 336 2.18 -27.02 32.78
C ILE A 336 2.34 -26.04 33.96
N ILE A 337 2.48 -24.74 33.68
CA ILE A 337 2.62 -23.71 34.74
C ILE A 337 1.37 -23.72 35.64
N SER A 338 0.18 -23.82 35.10
CA SER A 338 -1.06 -23.89 35.87
C SER A 338 -1.10 -25.09 36.81
N VAL A 339 -0.71 -26.28 36.33
CA VAL A 339 -0.61 -27.49 37.13
C VAL A 339 0.46 -27.34 38.24
N ILE A 340 1.62 -26.80 37.90
CA ILE A 340 2.70 -26.52 38.87
C ILE A 340 2.20 -25.54 39.94
N THR A 341 1.49 -24.46 39.52
CA THR A 341 0.92 -23.49 40.47
C THR A 341 -0.04 -24.14 41.45
N PHE A 342 -0.96 -25.00 40.94
CA PHE A 342 -1.90 -25.74 41.79
C PHE A 342 -1.16 -26.58 42.81
N ILE A 343 -0.20 -27.42 42.36
CA ILE A 343 0.58 -28.32 43.25
C ILE A 343 1.40 -27.51 44.26
N ALA A 344 2.02 -26.43 43.84
CA ALA A 344 2.86 -25.60 44.73
C ALA A 344 2.05 -25.02 45.89
N TRP A 345 0.88 -24.45 45.63
CA TRP A 345 0.02 -23.90 46.70
C TRP A 345 -0.55 -24.98 47.60
N MET A 346 -0.91 -26.15 47.03
CA MET A 346 -1.31 -27.30 47.86
C MET A 346 -0.18 -27.77 48.83
N LEU A 347 1.05 -27.78 48.32
CA LEU A 347 2.23 -28.14 49.14
C LEU A 347 2.57 -27.07 50.19
N LEU A 348 2.22 -25.81 49.95
CA LEU A 348 2.38 -24.71 50.90
C LEU A 348 1.30 -24.72 52.00
N GLY A 349 0.31 -25.64 51.91
CA GLY A 349 -0.75 -25.82 52.91
C GLY A 349 -1.97 -24.95 52.71
N GLU A 350 -2.09 -24.33 51.56
CA GLU A 350 -3.27 -23.53 51.19
C GLU A 350 -4.45 -24.43 50.84
N THR A 351 -5.68 -23.85 50.89
CA THR A 351 -6.89 -24.58 50.59
C THR A 351 -6.97 -24.96 49.12
N VAL A 352 -7.76 -26.03 48.82
CA VAL A 352 -8.04 -26.43 47.44
C VAL A 352 -8.67 -25.28 46.65
N ALA A 353 -9.58 -24.52 47.27
CA ALA A 353 -10.20 -23.34 46.71
C ALA A 353 -9.18 -22.32 46.20
N PHE A 354 -8.25 -21.95 47.07
CA PHE A 354 -7.20 -21.00 46.77
C PHE A 354 -6.29 -21.49 45.63
N SER A 355 -5.87 -22.76 45.72
CA SER A 355 -5.00 -23.39 44.73
C SER A 355 -5.65 -23.47 43.34
N VAL A 356 -6.95 -23.85 43.29
CA VAL A 356 -7.72 -23.84 42.05
C VAL A 356 -7.87 -22.42 41.50
N ALA A 357 -8.16 -21.42 42.36
CA ALA A 357 -8.33 -20.05 41.91
C ALA A 357 -7.02 -19.49 41.27
N ARG A 358 -5.85 -19.80 41.80
CA ARG A 358 -4.55 -19.41 41.24
C ARG A 358 -4.26 -20.13 39.95
N ALA A 359 -4.49 -21.43 39.85
CA ALA A 359 -4.30 -22.22 38.64
C ALA A 359 -5.23 -21.71 37.50
N VAL A 360 -6.48 -21.45 37.82
CA VAL A 360 -7.46 -20.89 36.87
C VAL A 360 -7.06 -19.46 36.43
N SER A 361 -6.56 -18.63 37.37
CA SER A 361 -6.06 -17.28 37.01
C SER A 361 -4.94 -17.36 36.00
N VAL A 362 -3.99 -18.30 36.15
CA VAL A 362 -2.92 -18.54 35.19
C VAL A 362 -3.46 -18.95 33.83
N LEU A 363 -4.42 -19.88 33.76
CA LEU A 363 -5.05 -20.30 32.48
C LEU A 363 -5.73 -19.16 31.78
N VAL A 364 -6.48 -18.34 32.50
CA VAL A 364 -7.29 -17.28 31.91
C VAL A 364 -6.44 -16.13 31.41
N ILE A 365 -5.47 -15.63 32.19
CA ILE A 365 -4.64 -14.49 31.80
C ILE A 365 -3.74 -14.82 30.63
N SER A 366 -3.37 -16.08 30.47
CA SER A 366 -2.35 -16.52 29.51
C SER A 366 -2.88 -16.74 28.10
N CYS A 367 -4.05 -16.26 27.76
CA CYS A 367 -4.56 -16.41 26.40
C CYS A 367 -3.71 -15.62 25.39
N PRO A 368 -3.13 -16.24 24.35
CA PRO A 368 -2.35 -15.56 23.32
C PRO A 368 -3.23 -14.93 22.22
N CYS A 369 -4.44 -14.47 22.56
CA CYS A 369 -5.43 -13.95 21.61
C CYS A 369 -4.89 -12.74 20.84
N ALA A 370 -4.29 -11.78 21.53
CA ALA A 370 -3.70 -10.59 20.96
C ALA A 370 -2.52 -10.89 20.03
N LEU A 371 -1.73 -11.93 20.32
CA LEU A 371 -0.59 -12.34 19.51
C LEU A 371 -0.98 -12.80 18.12
N GLY A 372 -2.07 -13.60 18.02
CA GLY A 372 -2.58 -14.08 16.74
C GLY A 372 -3.15 -12.98 15.84
N LEU A 373 -3.49 -11.81 16.41
CA LEU A 373 -4.07 -10.67 15.68
C LEU A 373 -3.05 -9.57 15.39
N ALA A 374 -1.94 -9.55 16.12
CA ALA A 374 -0.96 -8.46 16.09
C ALA A 374 -0.44 -8.15 14.69
N THR A 375 -0.14 -9.17 13.90
CA THR A 375 0.41 -9.04 12.55
C THR A 375 -0.68 -8.94 11.48
N PRO A 376 -1.67 -9.86 11.39
CA PRO A 376 -2.62 -9.86 10.29
C PRO A 376 -3.47 -8.59 10.22
N VAL A 377 -3.89 -8.04 11.37
CA VAL A 377 -4.68 -6.81 11.39
C VAL A 377 -3.88 -5.61 10.88
N ALA A 378 -2.63 -5.47 11.30
CA ALA A 378 -1.76 -4.37 10.85
C ALA A 378 -1.47 -4.45 9.34
N ILE A 379 -1.23 -5.67 8.81
CA ILE A 379 -1.02 -5.89 7.38
C ILE A 379 -2.28 -5.56 6.58
N MET A 380 -3.46 -6.00 7.03
CA MET A 380 -4.71 -5.73 6.33
C MET A 380 -5.01 -4.22 6.27
N VAL A 381 -4.80 -3.50 7.39
CA VAL A 381 -4.96 -2.03 7.40
C VAL A 381 -3.91 -1.38 6.52
N GLY A 382 -2.64 -1.83 6.58
CA GLY A 382 -1.55 -1.32 5.75
C GLY A 382 -1.82 -1.50 4.26
N ASN A 383 -2.25 -2.69 3.83
CA ASN A 383 -2.66 -2.95 2.44
C ASN A 383 -3.84 -2.08 2.02
N GLY A 384 -4.85 -1.93 2.89
CA GLY A 384 -6.00 -1.08 2.61
C GLY A 384 -5.64 0.41 2.47
N VAL A 385 -4.69 0.89 3.27
CA VAL A 385 -4.14 2.25 3.14
C VAL A 385 -3.32 2.36 1.85
N GLY A 386 -2.47 1.37 1.54
CA GLY A 386 -1.71 1.32 0.29
C GLY A 386 -2.62 1.41 -0.93
N ALA A 387 -3.64 0.57 -1.00
CA ALA A 387 -4.58 0.52 -2.13
C ALA A 387 -5.31 1.86 -2.34
N LYS A 388 -5.71 2.55 -1.27
CA LYS A 388 -6.31 3.91 -1.36
C LYS A 388 -5.37 4.94 -1.99
N HIS A 389 -4.08 4.69 -1.97
CA HIS A 389 -3.05 5.58 -2.52
C HIS A 389 -2.43 5.04 -3.81
N GLY A 390 -3.03 4.01 -4.40
CA GLY A 390 -2.54 3.40 -5.63
C GLY A 390 -1.28 2.54 -5.44
N ILE A 391 -1.01 2.09 -4.22
CA ILE A 391 0.12 1.20 -3.89
C ILE A 391 -0.44 -0.19 -3.58
N LEU A 392 -0.20 -1.15 -4.46
CA LEU A 392 -0.77 -2.48 -4.39
C LEU A 392 0.32 -3.51 -4.06
N PHE A 393 0.30 -4.03 -2.84
CA PHE A 393 1.18 -5.13 -2.44
C PHE A 393 0.50 -6.46 -2.80
N LYS A 394 1.16 -7.32 -3.55
CA LYS A 394 0.60 -8.63 -3.95
C LYS A 394 0.57 -9.65 -2.82
N THR A 395 1.45 -9.50 -1.83
CA THR A 395 1.55 -10.42 -0.69
C THR A 395 1.83 -9.67 0.62
N ALA A 396 1.45 -10.27 1.74
CA ALA A 396 1.82 -9.77 3.06
C ALA A 396 3.35 -9.75 3.27
N ALA A 397 4.07 -10.69 2.64
CA ALA A 397 5.53 -10.72 2.68
C ALA A 397 6.14 -9.53 1.93
N ALA A 398 5.56 -9.11 0.81
CA ALA A 398 6.00 -7.92 0.07
C ALA A 398 5.86 -6.66 0.94
N LEU A 399 4.72 -6.48 1.63
CA LEU A 399 4.52 -5.37 2.56
C LEU A 399 5.52 -5.41 3.73
N GLU A 400 5.85 -6.59 4.26
CA GLU A 400 6.84 -6.72 5.34
C GLU A 400 8.24 -6.38 4.84
N LYS A 401 8.70 -6.99 3.74
CA LYS A 401 10.05 -6.84 3.22
C LYS A 401 10.35 -5.42 2.71
N ALA A 402 9.38 -4.75 2.06
CA ALA A 402 9.58 -3.40 1.53
C ALA A 402 10.00 -2.37 2.60
N GLY A 403 9.65 -2.59 3.88
CA GLY A 403 10.09 -1.73 4.99
C GLY A 403 11.51 -1.99 5.47
N SER A 404 12.12 -3.09 5.09
CA SER A 404 13.46 -3.51 5.55
C SER A 404 14.56 -3.39 4.49
N VAL A 405 14.25 -2.81 3.33
CA VAL A 405 15.21 -2.63 2.24
C VAL A 405 16.31 -1.63 2.59
N SER A 406 17.53 -1.96 2.18
CA SER A 406 18.72 -1.13 2.37
C SER A 406 19.25 -0.54 1.06
N VAL A 407 18.93 -1.15 -0.08
CA VAL A 407 19.31 -0.69 -1.42
C VAL A 407 18.06 -0.57 -2.28
N VAL A 408 17.93 0.55 -3.00
CA VAL A 408 16.92 0.75 -4.04
C VAL A 408 17.62 0.88 -5.37
N ALA A 409 17.39 -0.06 -6.26
CA ALA A 409 17.84 -0.05 -7.63
C ALA A 409 16.73 0.49 -8.53
N LEU A 410 17.02 1.56 -9.27
CA LEU A 410 16.07 2.23 -10.15
C LEU A 410 16.49 2.01 -11.60
N ASP A 411 15.59 1.52 -12.44
CA ASP A 411 15.81 1.65 -13.87
C ASP A 411 15.80 3.14 -14.27
N LYS A 412 16.50 3.49 -15.33
CA LYS A 412 16.50 4.87 -15.83
C LYS A 412 15.19 5.20 -16.56
N THR A 413 14.94 4.44 -17.63
CA THR A 413 13.91 4.76 -18.64
C THR A 413 12.50 4.45 -18.11
N GLY A 414 11.59 5.44 -18.18
CA GLY A 414 10.22 5.26 -17.66
C GLY A 414 10.10 5.28 -16.13
N THR A 415 11.22 5.08 -15.41
CA THR A 415 11.27 5.08 -13.93
C THR A 415 11.80 6.41 -13.39
N ILE A 416 13.08 6.76 -13.62
CA ILE A 416 13.65 8.06 -13.25
C ILE A 416 13.24 9.12 -14.27
N THR A 417 13.19 8.75 -15.55
CA THR A 417 12.82 9.60 -16.67
C THR A 417 11.39 9.32 -17.13
N LYS A 418 10.84 10.19 -18.00
CA LYS A 418 9.46 10.06 -18.52
C LYS A 418 9.30 8.87 -19.47
N GLY A 419 10.41 8.30 -19.98
CA GLY A 419 10.40 7.21 -20.97
C GLY A 419 9.97 7.64 -22.37
N MET A 420 9.76 8.93 -22.57
CA MET A 420 9.42 9.54 -23.85
C MET A 420 10.42 10.64 -24.16
N PRO A 421 11.26 10.47 -25.21
CA PRO A 421 12.15 11.53 -25.66
C PRO A 421 11.36 12.78 -26.02
N SER A 422 11.90 13.94 -25.70
CA SER A 422 11.34 15.25 -26.02
C SER A 422 12.42 16.21 -26.49
N VAL A 423 12.06 17.21 -27.31
CA VAL A 423 12.98 18.27 -27.74
C VAL A 423 13.32 19.11 -26.50
N THR A 424 14.63 19.28 -26.24
CA THR A 424 15.14 20.05 -25.10
C THR A 424 15.79 21.35 -25.52
N ASP A 425 16.49 21.35 -26.65
CA ASP A 425 17.21 22.53 -27.16
C ASP A 425 17.11 22.63 -28.68
N ILE A 426 17.04 23.85 -29.19
CA ILE A 426 16.99 24.17 -30.59
C ILE A 426 18.11 25.19 -30.81
N LEU A 427 19.12 24.82 -31.60
CA LEU A 427 20.26 25.65 -31.92
C LEU A 427 20.33 25.93 -33.43
N PRO A 428 19.67 26.99 -33.90
CA PRO A 428 19.76 27.39 -35.30
C PRO A 428 21.12 28.01 -35.62
N GLU A 429 21.64 27.80 -36.82
CA GLU A 429 22.90 28.39 -37.28
C GLU A 429 22.68 29.35 -38.43
N ASN A 430 22.08 28.89 -39.50
CA ASN A 430 21.87 29.67 -40.74
C ASN A 430 20.39 29.93 -41.08
N CYS A 431 19.51 29.85 -40.10
CA CYS A 431 18.08 30.05 -40.25
C CYS A 431 17.44 30.48 -38.93
N SER A 432 16.15 30.77 -38.90
CA SER A 432 15.39 30.95 -37.67
C SER A 432 15.09 29.62 -36.99
N ALA A 433 14.82 29.67 -35.69
CA ALA A 433 14.42 28.47 -34.94
C ALA A 433 13.14 27.85 -35.51
N GLU A 434 12.19 28.67 -35.97
CA GLU A 434 10.94 28.23 -36.58
C GLU A 434 11.18 27.47 -37.87
N GLU A 435 12.07 27.97 -38.74
CA GLU A 435 12.45 27.32 -40.00
C GLU A 435 13.17 25.99 -39.78
N LEU A 436 14.07 25.92 -38.76
CA LEU A 436 14.73 24.67 -38.38
C LEU A 436 13.73 23.63 -37.91
N VAL A 437 12.80 24.01 -37.03
CA VAL A 437 11.74 23.11 -36.51
C VAL A 437 10.80 22.66 -37.63
N GLN A 438 10.41 23.58 -38.52
CA GLN A 438 9.54 23.28 -39.67
C GLN A 438 10.21 22.24 -40.57
N LEU A 439 11.49 22.45 -40.94
CA LEU A 439 12.22 21.51 -41.79
C LEU A 439 12.35 20.14 -41.09
N ALA A 440 12.80 20.13 -39.84
CA ALA A 440 13.04 18.92 -39.09
C ALA A 440 11.76 18.10 -38.91
N ALA A 441 10.66 18.73 -38.49
CA ALA A 441 9.36 18.07 -38.35
C ALA A 441 8.81 17.55 -39.69
N SER A 442 9.03 18.27 -40.78
CA SER A 442 8.61 17.83 -42.12
C SER A 442 9.38 16.57 -42.57
N LEU A 443 10.71 16.53 -42.31
CA LEU A 443 11.56 15.38 -42.57
C LEU A 443 11.17 14.16 -41.70
N GLU A 444 10.96 14.37 -40.42
CA GLU A 444 10.75 13.30 -39.43
C GLU A 444 9.29 12.76 -39.43
N LYS A 445 8.35 13.43 -40.12
CA LYS A 445 6.94 13.05 -40.16
C LYS A 445 6.70 11.60 -40.60
N ASN A 446 7.52 11.09 -41.51
CA ASN A 446 7.38 9.74 -42.07
C ASN A 446 8.32 8.73 -41.40
N SER A 447 9.00 9.11 -40.33
CA SER A 447 9.89 8.23 -39.54
C SER A 447 9.18 7.71 -38.30
N GLU A 448 9.24 6.40 -38.07
CA GLU A 448 8.70 5.76 -36.86
C GLU A 448 9.67 5.77 -35.67
N HIS A 449 10.84 6.39 -35.85
CA HIS A 449 11.87 6.43 -34.81
C HIS A 449 11.41 7.25 -33.60
N PRO A 450 11.65 6.83 -32.32
CA PRO A 450 11.23 7.59 -31.13
C PRO A 450 11.73 9.04 -31.11
N LEU A 451 12.94 9.32 -31.64
CA LEU A 451 13.48 10.68 -31.75
C LEU A 451 12.71 11.52 -32.77
N ALA A 452 12.25 10.90 -33.87
CA ALA A 452 11.40 11.56 -34.86
C ALA A 452 10.06 11.98 -34.26
N LYS A 453 9.47 11.09 -33.47
CA LYS A 453 8.24 11.38 -32.75
C LYS A 453 8.39 12.58 -31.80
N ALA A 454 9.54 12.68 -31.11
CA ALA A 454 9.80 13.82 -30.25
C ALA A 454 9.82 15.15 -31.02
N VAL A 455 10.42 15.18 -32.21
CA VAL A 455 10.50 16.37 -33.06
C VAL A 455 9.12 16.72 -33.62
N THR A 456 8.35 15.74 -34.11
CA THR A 456 7.00 15.96 -34.66
C THR A 456 5.98 16.34 -33.58
N ASP A 457 6.09 15.78 -32.37
CA ASP A 457 5.25 16.15 -31.23
C ASP A 457 5.51 17.59 -30.76
N TYR A 458 6.78 18.05 -30.81
CA TYR A 458 7.13 19.44 -30.53
C TYR A 458 6.52 20.41 -31.53
N ALA A 459 6.43 20.00 -32.80
CA ALA A 459 6.00 20.83 -33.92
C ALA A 459 4.51 20.67 -34.30
N LYS A 460 3.64 20.23 -33.36
CA LYS A 460 2.20 19.97 -33.65
C LYS A 460 1.46 21.13 -34.30
N ASP A 461 1.82 22.36 -33.92
CA ASP A 461 1.15 23.58 -34.41
C ASP A 461 1.89 24.20 -35.59
N VAL A 462 2.96 23.58 -36.10
CA VAL A 462 3.74 24.09 -37.24
C VAL A 462 3.23 23.53 -38.56
N LYS A 463 3.06 24.39 -39.55
CA LYS A 463 2.67 23.98 -40.90
C LYS A 463 3.81 23.22 -41.57
N LEU A 464 3.63 21.92 -41.80
CA LEU A 464 4.63 21.08 -42.45
C LEU A 464 4.77 21.34 -43.95
N LEU A 465 6.00 21.17 -44.44
CA LEU A 465 6.35 21.26 -45.87
C LEU A 465 6.03 19.91 -46.56
N SER A 466 5.83 19.97 -47.88
CA SER A 466 5.67 18.77 -48.71
C SER A 466 7.04 18.05 -48.84
N VAL A 467 7.05 16.76 -48.59
CA VAL A 467 8.26 15.91 -48.64
C VAL A 467 8.10 14.88 -49.76
N GLU A 468 9.11 14.83 -50.64
CA GLU A 468 9.19 13.88 -51.74
C GLU A 468 10.48 13.04 -51.60
N GLU A 469 10.53 11.89 -52.25
CA GLU A 469 11.69 10.97 -52.28
C GLU A 469 12.31 10.65 -50.90
N PHE A 470 11.48 10.45 -49.89
CA PHE A 470 11.89 10.16 -48.52
C PHE A 470 12.65 8.84 -48.45
N LYS A 471 13.84 8.85 -47.85
CA LYS A 471 14.69 7.69 -47.63
C LYS A 471 15.29 7.69 -46.23
N ILE A 472 15.13 6.59 -45.52
CA ILE A 472 15.80 6.32 -44.22
C ILE A 472 17.15 5.63 -44.51
N LEU A 473 18.22 6.12 -43.87
CA LEU A 473 19.56 5.53 -43.92
C LEU A 473 19.83 4.94 -42.51
N PRO A 474 19.65 3.62 -42.33
CA PRO A 474 19.77 3.00 -41.01
C PRO A 474 21.13 3.32 -40.35
N GLY A 475 21.06 3.75 -39.07
CA GLY A 475 22.21 4.12 -38.26
C GLY A 475 22.84 5.49 -38.56
N ASN A 476 22.39 6.21 -39.60
CA ASN A 476 22.93 7.52 -40.02
C ASN A 476 21.89 8.63 -39.86
N GLY A 477 20.73 8.51 -40.52
CA GLY A 477 19.72 9.54 -40.56
C GLY A 477 18.73 9.34 -41.70
N LEU A 478 18.23 10.41 -42.24
CA LEU A 478 17.20 10.45 -43.30
C LEU A 478 17.48 11.57 -44.31
N VAL A 479 17.02 11.38 -45.51
CA VAL A 479 17.11 12.30 -46.65
C VAL A 479 15.79 12.37 -47.36
N ALA A 480 15.43 13.56 -47.82
CA ALA A 480 14.26 13.77 -48.66
C ALA A 480 14.39 15.01 -49.53
N GLN A 481 13.50 15.14 -50.50
CA GLN A 481 13.37 16.36 -51.33
C GLN A 481 12.29 17.26 -50.69
N ILE A 482 12.68 18.51 -50.41
CA ILE A 482 11.77 19.57 -49.91
C ILE A 482 11.97 20.81 -50.78
N ASN A 483 10.93 21.30 -51.42
CA ASN A 483 11.01 22.43 -52.33
C ASN A 483 12.09 22.26 -53.42
N GLN A 484 12.22 21.06 -54.02
CA GLN A 484 13.23 20.69 -55.04
C GLN A 484 14.69 20.74 -54.54
N LYS A 485 14.93 20.82 -53.23
CA LYS A 485 16.24 20.77 -52.59
C LYS A 485 16.36 19.53 -51.73
N THR A 486 17.54 18.94 -51.71
CA THR A 486 17.83 17.79 -50.88
C THR A 486 18.00 18.23 -49.43
N ALA A 487 17.04 17.86 -48.60
CA ALA A 487 17.10 18.05 -47.15
C ALA A 487 17.58 16.76 -46.45
N PHE A 488 18.31 16.89 -45.36
CA PHE A 488 18.82 15.78 -44.57
C PHE A 488 18.66 16.03 -43.07
N GLY A 489 18.53 14.94 -42.31
CA GLY A 489 18.52 14.95 -40.86
C GLY A 489 19.23 13.71 -40.32
N GLY A 490 20.04 13.83 -39.23
CA GLY A 490 20.70 12.66 -38.68
C GLY A 490 21.78 12.96 -37.65
N ASN A 491 22.64 11.98 -37.39
CA ASN A 491 23.72 12.07 -36.41
C ASN A 491 24.90 12.91 -36.95
N LEU A 492 25.85 13.25 -36.08
CA LEU A 492 27.02 14.05 -36.36
C LEU A 492 27.81 13.48 -37.55
N LYS A 493 28.09 12.18 -37.59
CA LYS A 493 28.86 11.52 -38.61
C LYS A 493 28.21 11.70 -39.98
N PHE A 494 26.92 11.48 -40.07
CA PHE A 494 26.17 11.65 -41.30
C PHE A 494 26.13 13.11 -41.75
N ALA A 495 25.98 14.07 -40.86
CA ALA A 495 26.00 15.47 -41.16
C ALA A 495 27.36 15.93 -41.71
N GLN A 496 28.48 15.42 -41.15
CA GLN A 496 29.84 15.69 -41.62
C GLN A 496 30.12 15.12 -43.02
N GLU A 497 29.46 14.03 -43.42
CA GLU A 497 29.54 13.48 -44.77
C GLU A 497 28.82 14.36 -45.83
N LYS A 498 27.81 15.16 -45.36
CA LYS A 498 26.97 15.99 -46.25
C LYS A 498 27.45 17.43 -46.37
N THR A 499 27.97 18.00 -45.27
CA THR A 499 28.34 19.41 -45.25
C THR A 499 29.46 19.69 -44.24
N HIS A 500 30.08 20.85 -44.38
CA HIS A 500 31.01 21.35 -43.38
C HIS A 500 30.24 21.92 -42.16
N ILE A 501 30.60 21.51 -40.95
CA ILE A 501 29.99 21.97 -39.70
C ILE A 501 30.98 22.91 -39.02
N SER A 502 30.50 24.05 -38.54
CA SER A 502 31.35 25.03 -37.82
C SER A 502 31.91 24.43 -36.51
N GLU A 503 33.12 24.85 -36.14
CA GLU A 503 33.74 24.44 -34.86
C GLU A 503 32.86 24.86 -33.65
N GLU A 504 32.16 25.96 -33.78
CA GLU A 504 31.27 26.46 -32.73
C GLU A 504 30.06 25.51 -32.53
N LEU A 505 29.44 25.05 -33.62
CA LEU A 505 28.33 24.12 -33.56
C LEU A 505 28.75 22.75 -33.08
N LEU A 506 29.96 22.29 -33.46
CA LEU A 506 30.54 21.04 -32.94
C LEU A 506 30.76 21.09 -31.41
N LYS A 507 31.28 22.19 -30.88
CA LYS A 507 31.45 22.38 -29.42
C LYS A 507 30.11 22.40 -28.71
N LYS A 508 29.11 23.06 -29.28
CA LYS A 508 27.72 23.06 -28.71
C LYS A 508 27.14 21.65 -28.71
N ALA A 509 27.32 20.87 -29.78
CA ALA A 509 26.89 19.48 -29.84
C ALA A 509 27.58 18.57 -28.81
N GLU A 510 28.88 18.79 -28.58
CA GLU A 510 29.62 18.05 -27.56
C GLU A 510 29.10 18.35 -26.15
N ILE A 511 28.87 19.62 -25.82
CA ILE A 511 28.27 20.05 -24.56
C ILE A 511 26.86 19.40 -24.34
N LEU A 512 26.05 19.41 -25.38
CA LEU A 512 24.75 18.75 -25.32
C LEU A 512 24.88 17.24 -25.07
N SER A 513 25.82 16.59 -25.75
CA SER A 513 26.08 15.16 -25.55
C SER A 513 26.63 14.86 -24.14
N GLU A 514 27.47 15.74 -23.58
CA GLU A 514 27.92 15.64 -22.18
C GLU A 514 26.79 15.82 -21.16
N GLN A 515 25.73 16.57 -21.52
CA GLN A 515 24.52 16.71 -20.75
C GLN A 515 23.55 15.51 -20.88
N GLY A 516 23.94 14.47 -21.64
CA GLY A 516 23.10 13.29 -21.86
C GLY A 516 22.00 13.48 -22.92
N LYS A 517 22.10 14.55 -23.74
CA LYS A 517 21.17 14.83 -24.82
C LYS A 517 21.69 14.26 -26.13
N THR A 518 20.78 13.93 -27.05
CA THR A 518 21.13 13.44 -28.41
C THR A 518 20.95 14.58 -29.38
N PRO A 519 22.04 15.16 -29.89
CA PRO A 519 22.00 16.20 -30.93
C PRO A 519 21.69 15.58 -32.29
N LEU A 520 20.61 16.05 -32.93
CA LEU A 520 20.23 15.75 -34.31
C LEU A 520 20.55 16.94 -35.20
N PHE A 521 21.31 16.70 -36.26
CA PHE A 521 21.74 17.73 -37.20
C PHE A 521 20.79 17.77 -38.39
N PHE A 522 20.36 18.96 -38.78
CA PHE A 522 19.49 19.18 -39.93
C PHE A 522 20.09 20.18 -40.91
N GLY A 523 19.94 19.90 -42.18
CA GLY A 523 20.47 20.76 -43.22
C GLY A 523 19.79 20.59 -44.59
N VAL A 524 20.12 21.50 -45.52
CA VAL A 524 19.61 21.50 -46.89
C VAL A 524 20.80 21.63 -47.83
N GLU A 525 20.91 20.71 -48.78
CA GLU A 525 22.02 20.65 -49.74
C GLU A 525 23.38 20.56 -48.99
N ASN A 526 24.25 21.54 -49.13
CA ASN A 526 25.55 21.61 -48.49
C ASN A 526 25.58 22.60 -47.31
N THR A 527 24.40 22.97 -46.77
CA THR A 527 24.29 23.95 -45.69
C THR A 527 23.64 23.32 -44.46
N ILE A 528 24.35 23.37 -43.32
CA ILE A 528 23.75 23.03 -42.03
C ILE A 528 22.82 24.16 -41.58
N LEU A 529 21.63 23.82 -41.11
CA LEU A 529 20.67 24.79 -40.56
C LEU A 529 20.71 24.85 -39.06
N GLY A 530 21.10 23.76 -38.43
CA GLY A 530 21.24 23.74 -36.95
C GLY A 530 21.10 22.36 -36.36
N ILE A 531 21.00 22.37 -35.03
CA ILE A 531 20.87 21.18 -34.19
C ILE A 531 19.53 21.24 -33.41
N ILE A 532 18.82 20.12 -33.35
CA ILE A 532 17.75 19.89 -32.40
C ILE A 532 18.20 18.79 -31.42
N ALA A 533 18.30 19.11 -30.15
CA ALA A 533 18.64 18.14 -29.14
C ALA A 533 17.40 17.49 -28.56
N VAL A 534 17.46 16.18 -28.46
CA VAL A 534 16.38 15.37 -27.91
C VAL A 534 16.91 14.55 -26.72
N ALA A 535 16.17 14.52 -25.63
CA ALA A 535 16.49 13.71 -24.47
C ALA A 535 15.25 13.15 -23.79
N ASP A 536 15.43 12.04 -23.11
CA ASP A 536 14.44 11.54 -22.17
C ASP A 536 14.56 12.32 -20.86
N THR A 537 13.56 13.15 -20.59
CA THR A 537 13.59 14.11 -19.48
C THR A 537 13.32 13.44 -18.14
N ILE A 538 14.05 13.89 -17.10
CA ILE A 538 13.85 13.44 -15.72
C ILE A 538 12.44 13.84 -15.26
N LYS A 539 11.73 12.94 -14.54
CA LYS A 539 10.44 13.27 -13.94
C LYS A 539 10.62 14.32 -12.84
N GLU A 540 9.64 15.19 -12.67
CA GLU A 540 9.71 16.33 -11.75
C GLU A 540 9.87 15.93 -10.27
N ASP A 541 9.47 14.71 -9.93
CA ASP A 541 9.53 14.17 -8.58
C ASP A 541 10.75 13.29 -8.29
N SER A 542 11.55 12.93 -9.33
CA SER A 542 12.64 11.96 -9.21
C SER A 542 13.75 12.42 -8.26
N GLU A 543 14.23 13.66 -8.40
CA GLU A 543 15.27 14.21 -7.55
C GLU A 543 14.86 14.20 -6.07
N ASP A 544 13.67 14.71 -5.77
CA ASP A 544 13.14 14.78 -4.41
C ASP A 544 12.90 13.38 -3.84
N ALA A 545 12.37 12.45 -4.63
CA ALA A 545 12.16 11.07 -4.21
C ALA A 545 13.49 10.38 -3.85
N ILE A 546 14.53 10.57 -4.65
CA ILE A 546 15.87 10.03 -4.41
C ILE A 546 16.46 10.63 -3.12
N LEU A 547 16.36 11.94 -2.92
CA LEU A 547 16.78 12.59 -1.69
C LEU A 547 16.05 12.04 -0.45
N GLN A 548 14.74 11.81 -0.56
CA GLN A 548 13.96 11.22 0.52
C GLN A 548 14.39 9.77 0.82
N LEU A 549 14.68 8.93 -0.19
CA LEU A 549 15.21 7.58 0.00
C LEU A 549 16.54 7.63 0.75
N LYS A 550 17.45 8.49 0.34
CA LYS A 550 18.75 8.70 1.00
C LYS A 550 18.59 9.18 2.44
N SER A 551 17.66 10.09 2.71
CA SER A 551 17.36 10.56 4.07
C SER A 551 16.82 9.45 4.99
N MET A 552 16.28 8.37 4.41
CA MET A 552 15.83 7.18 5.13
C MET A 552 16.98 6.17 5.37
N GLY A 553 18.21 6.47 4.98
CA GLY A 553 19.37 5.60 5.08
C GLY A 553 19.42 4.50 4.01
N ILE A 554 18.72 4.70 2.89
CA ILE A 554 18.67 3.75 1.78
C ILE A 554 19.69 4.17 0.71
N HIS A 555 20.47 3.21 0.25
CA HIS A 555 21.45 3.43 -0.83
C HIS A 555 20.75 3.35 -2.20
N VAL A 556 20.84 4.40 -3.01
CA VAL A 556 20.13 4.51 -4.29
C VAL A 556 21.08 4.26 -5.45
N VAL A 557 20.74 3.26 -6.28
CA VAL A 557 21.53 2.82 -7.43
C VAL A 557 20.72 3.00 -8.71
N MET A 558 21.28 3.64 -9.72
CA MET A 558 20.68 3.72 -11.06
C MET A 558 21.24 2.62 -11.96
N LEU A 559 20.36 1.87 -12.63
CA LEU A 559 20.69 0.89 -13.66
C LEU A 559 20.26 1.44 -15.03
N THR A 560 21.12 1.33 -16.03
CA THR A 560 20.79 1.77 -17.40
C THR A 560 21.61 1.04 -18.46
N GLY A 561 20.99 0.84 -19.63
CA GLY A 561 21.70 0.38 -20.83
C GLY A 561 22.46 1.50 -21.56
N ASP A 562 22.33 2.75 -21.12
CA ASP A 562 23.06 3.87 -21.73
C ASP A 562 24.55 3.78 -21.45
N ASN A 563 25.33 4.45 -22.32
CA ASN A 563 26.75 4.59 -22.12
C ASN A 563 27.11 5.38 -20.85
N ALA A 564 28.33 5.18 -20.35
CA ALA A 564 28.78 5.76 -19.08
C ALA A 564 28.69 7.30 -19.03
N LYS A 565 28.82 8.04 -20.13
CA LYS A 565 28.76 9.51 -20.16
C LYS A 565 27.32 9.98 -19.89
N THR A 566 26.34 9.47 -20.64
CA THR A 566 24.93 9.80 -20.48
C THR A 566 24.41 9.38 -19.10
N ALA A 567 24.77 8.16 -18.66
CA ALA A 567 24.40 7.65 -17.36
C ALA A 567 24.91 8.53 -16.21
N LYS A 568 26.18 8.98 -16.31
CA LYS A 568 26.81 9.88 -15.33
C LYS A 568 26.11 11.25 -15.28
N ALA A 569 25.75 11.83 -16.43
CA ALA A 569 25.03 13.10 -16.48
C ALA A 569 23.69 13.02 -15.73
N ILE A 570 22.85 12.04 -16.06
CA ILE A 570 21.54 11.86 -15.46
C ILE A 570 21.67 11.49 -13.98
N GLY A 571 22.55 10.56 -13.63
CA GLY A 571 22.73 10.12 -12.25
C GLY A 571 23.23 11.23 -11.32
N THR A 572 24.09 12.13 -11.83
CA THR A 572 24.55 13.30 -11.07
C THR A 572 23.43 14.31 -10.86
N LEU A 573 22.61 14.58 -11.88
CA LEU A 573 21.44 15.46 -11.78
C LEU A 573 20.40 14.95 -10.78
N CYS A 574 20.17 13.63 -10.76
CA CYS A 574 19.22 13.01 -9.84
C CYS A 574 19.79 12.78 -8.44
N GLY A 575 21.12 12.85 -8.27
CA GLY A 575 21.80 12.67 -6.99
C GLY A 575 21.84 11.21 -6.48
N VAL A 576 21.88 10.20 -7.37
CA VAL A 576 22.01 8.79 -6.99
C VAL A 576 23.40 8.50 -6.40
N ASP A 577 23.52 7.46 -5.57
CA ASP A 577 24.79 7.11 -4.91
C ASP A 577 25.72 6.31 -5.83
N LYS A 578 25.16 5.47 -6.70
CA LYS A 578 25.91 4.61 -7.61
C LYS A 578 25.20 4.52 -8.96
N ILE A 579 25.99 4.42 -10.01
CA ILE A 579 25.52 4.27 -11.39
C ILE A 579 26.12 2.99 -11.96
N ILE A 580 25.30 2.16 -12.60
CA ILE A 580 25.70 0.99 -13.35
C ILE A 580 25.20 1.20 -14.78
N SER A 581 26.13 1.53 -15.69
CA SER A 581 25.88 1.81 -17.11
C SER A 581 26.16 0.59 -17.97
N ASP A 582 25.83 0.67 -19.25
CA ASP A 582 26.08 -0.34 -20.28
C ASP A 582 25.51 -1.73 -19.94
N VAL A 583 24.40 -1.76 -19.18
CA VAL A 583 23.76 -3.00 -18.73
C VAL A 583 22.80 -3.50 -19.77
N LEU A 584 23.09 -4.65 -20.38
CA LEU A 584 22.16 -5.30 -21.30
C LEU A 584 20.93 -5.83 -20.54
N PRO A 585 19.76 -6.00 -21.18
CA PRO A 585 18.55 -6.49 -20.52
C PRO A 585 18.75 -7.80 -19.74
N GLY A 586 19.53 -8.73 -20.29
CA GLY A 586 19.87 -10.02 -19.65
C GLY A 586 20.82 -9.91 -18.46
N ASP A 587 21.60 -8.82 -18.37
CA ASP A 587 22.60 -8.62 -17.30
C ASP A 587 22.01 -7.84 -16.11
N LYS A 588 20.82 -7.23 -16.23
CA LYS A 588 20.16 -6.52 -15.12
C LYS A 588 19.94 -7.45 -13.92
N GLU A 589 19.59 -8.71 -14.16
CA GLU A 589 19.42 -9.72 -13.09
C GLU A 589 20.72 -9.95 -12.34
N LYS A 590 21.85 -10.03 -13.04
CA LYS A 590 23.19 -10.18 -12.44
C LYS A 590 23.56 -8.96 -11.60
N ALA A 591 23.30 -7.75 -12.09
CA ALA A 591 23.54 -6.52 -11.34
C ALA A 591 22.75 -6.50 -10.02
N ILE A 592 21.48 -6.94 -10.02
CA ILE A 592 20.67 -7.06 -8.80
C ILE A 592 21.27 -8.10 -7.85
N ARG A 593 21.70 -9.27 -8.34
CA ARG A 593 22.36 -10.31 -7.55
C ARG A 593 23.62 -9.79 -6.85
N ASP A 594 24.43 -9.01 -7.55
CA ASP A 594 25.64 -8.41 -7.00
C ASP A 594 25.31 -7.38 -5.91
N LEU A 595 24.25 -6.59 -6.08
CA LEU A 595 23.74 -5.65 -5.08
C LEU A 595 23.19 -6.34 -3.82
N GLN A 596 22.60 -7.52 -3.96
CA GLN A 596 22.10 -8.30 -2.81
C GLN A 596 23.19 -8.71 -1.82
N SER A 597 24.46 -8.72 -2.24
CA SER A 597 25.59 -8.92 -1.31
C SER A 597 25.77 -7.76 -0.32
N GLN A 598 25.23 -6.58 -0.64
CA GLN A 598 25.31 -5.35 0.18
C GLN A 598 24.08 -5.17 1.10
N GLY A 599 23.01 -5.96 0.91
CA GLY A 599 21.79 -5.92 1.71
C GLY A 599 20.55 -6.24 0.91
N SER A 600 19.38 -6.06 1.51
CA SER A 600 18.09 -6.29 0.86
C SER A 600 17.84 -5.25 -0.23
N VAL A 601 17.55 -5.70 -1.46
CA VAL A 601 17.42 -4.90 -2.67
C VAL A 601 15.96 -4.79 -3.10
N LEU A 602 15.50 -3.55 -3.31
CA LEU A 602 14.25 -3.25 -3.98
C LEU A 602 14.58 -2.76 -5.40
N MET A 603 14.04 -3.42 -6.43
CA MET A 603 14.17 -3.01 -7.83
C MET A 603 12.90 -2.32 -8.30
N VAL A 604 13.05 -1.18 -8.97
CA VAL A 604 11.94 -0.44 -9.60
C VAL A 604 12.14 -0.42 -11.11
N GLY A 605 11.14 -0.82 -11.85
CA GLY A 605 11.13 -0.80 -13.32
C GLY A 605 9.72 -0.70 -13.89
N ASP A 606 9.59 -0.42 -15.18
CA ASP A 606 8.31 -0.23 -15.87
C ASP A 606 8.10 -1.19 -17.05
N GLY A 607 9.14 -1.86 -17.51
CA GLY A 607 9.16 -2.58 -18.79
C GLY A 607 9.37 -4.09 -18.70
N ILE A 608 9.15 -4.74 -19.85
CA ILE A 608 9.41 -6.16 -20.06
C ILE A 608 10.88 -6.50 -19.80
N ASN A 609 11.78 -5.59 -20.12
CA ASN A 609 13.22 -5.76 -19.96
C ASN A 609 13.67 -5.84 -18.49
N ASP A 610 12.83 -5.37 -17.58
CA ASP A 610 13.11 -5.36 -16.14
C ASP A 610 12.55 -6.59 -15.41
N ALA A 611 11.65 -7.36 -16.03
CA ALA A 611 10.99 -8.49 -15.40
C ALA A 611 11.95 -9.50 -14.75
N PRO A 612 13.10 -9.88 -15.35
CA PRO A 612 14.08 -10.75 -14.70
C PRO A 612 14.72 -10.11 -13.46
N ALA A 613 14.99 -8.79 -13.50
CA ALA A 613 15.56 -8.05 -12.38
C ALA A 613 14.54 -7.83 -11.26
N LEU A 614 13.27 -7.55 -11.60
CA LEU A 614 12.15 -7.43 -10.65
C LEU A 614 11.94 -8.74 -9.88
N THR A 615 11.91 -9.86 -10.60
CA THR A 615 11.75 -11.20 -10.00
C THR A 615 12.97 -11.59 -9.15
N ARG A 616 14.18 -11.17 -9.52
CA ARG A 616 15.42 -11.48 -8.79
C ARG A 616 15.56 -10.70 -7.51
N ALA A 617 15.11 -9.46 -7.47
CA ALA A 617 15.21 -8.59 -6.31
C ALA A 617 14.49 -9.19 -5.09
N ASP A 618 14.82 -8.72 -3.87
CA ASP A 618 14.08 -9.10 -2.67
C ASP A 618 12.65 -8.54 -2.71
N ILE A 619 12.46 -7.40 -3.38
CA ILE A 619 11.19 -6.79 -3.72
C ILE A 619 11.27 -6.18 -5.12
N GLY A 620 10.41 -6.65 -6.02
CA GLY A 620 10.18 -6.04 -7.31
C GLY A 620 9.03 -5.03 -7.25
N VAL A 621 9.21 -3.84 -7.80
CA VAL A 621 8.22 -2.77 -7.87
C VAL A 621 7.99 -2.38 -9.32
N ALA A 622 6.78 -2.59 -9.83
CA ALA A 622 6.35 -2.08 -11.14
C ALA A 622 5.76 -0.68 -10.97
N ILE A 623 6.24 0.29 -11.77
CA ILE A 623 5.84 1.69 -11.70
C ILE A 623 4.94 2.07 -12.89
N GLY A 624 3.84 2.79 -12.62
CA GLY A 624 2.86 3.19 -13.62
C GLY A 624 2.03 2.02 -14.14
N ALA A 625 1.27 2.26 -15.19
CA ALA A 625 0.59 1.20 -15.95
C ALA A 625 1.63 0.42 -16.80
N GLY A 626 2.64 -0.16 -16.11
CA GLY A 626 3.68 -0.99 -16.74
C GLY A 626 3.09 -2.08 -17.62
N THR A 627 3.92 -2.73 -18.41
CA THR A 627 3.47 -3.89 -19.20
C THR A 627 2.93 -4.99 -18.28
N ASP A 628 1.94 -5.74 -18.73
CA ASP A 628 1.35 -6.87 -17.98
C ASP A 628 2.45 -7.80 -17.44
N ILE A 629 3.55 -8.00 -18.20
CA ILE A 629 4.69 -8.83 -17.80
C ILE A 629 5.46 -8.21 -16.61
N ALA A 630 5.66 -6.90 -16.59
CA ALA A 630 6.31 -6.24 -15.46
C ALA A 630 5.42 -6.26 -14.21
N ILE A 631 4.11 -6.06 -14.41
CA ILE A 631 3.12 -6.19 -13.35
C ILE A 631 3.17 -7.61 -12.77
N ASP A 632 3.18 -8.66 -13.59
CA ASP A 632 3.22 -10.05 -13.12
C ASP A 632 4.50 -10.40 -12.37
N ALA A 633 5.64 -9.88 -12.80
CA ALA A 633 6.96 -10.10 -12.19
C ALA A 633 7.18 -9.36 -10.87
N ALA A 634 6.44 -8.27 -10.62
CA ALA A 634 6.62 -7.41 -9.45
C ALA A 634 5.86 -7.93 -8.21
N ASP A 635 6.37 -7.64 -7.03
CA ASP A 635 5.73 -7.86 -5.73
C ASP A 635 4.81 -6.70 -5.32
N VAL A 636 5.12 -5.49 -5.81
CA VAL A 636 4.37 -4.26 -5.55
C VAL A 636 4.07 -3.57 -6.88
N VAL A 637 2.84 -3.16 -7.07
CA VAL A 637 2.39 -2.42 -8.26
C VAL A 637 1.99 -1.01 -7.83
N LEU A 638 2.57 -0.01 -8.47
CA LEU A 638 2.22 1.39 -8.30
C LEU A 638 1.34 1.82 -9.47
N THR A 639 0.12 2.27 -9.20
CA THR A 639 -0.83 2.68 -10.26
C THR A 639 -0.42 3.97 -10.96
N LYS A 640 0.42 4.77 -10.31
CA LYS A 640 0.98 6.00 -10.85
C LYS A 640 2.41 5.80 -11.34
N SER A 641 2.81 6.64 -12.29
CA SER A 641 4.18 6.66 -12.79
C SER A 641 5.08 7.65 -12.02
N THR A 642 4.91 7.79 -10.69
CA THR A 642 5.68 8.70 -9.84
C THR A 642 6.66 7.95 -8.95
N LEU A 643 7.91 8.42 -8.87
CA LEU A 643 8.93 7.82 -8.01
C LEU A 643 8.64 8.07 -6.51
N SER A 644 7.92 9.13 -6.21
CA SER A 644 7.43 9.47 -4.87
C SER A 644 6.54 8.39 -4.25
N ASP A 645 5.83 7.59 -5.07
CA ASP A 645 5.03 6.48 -4.58
C ASP A 645 5.88 5.30 -4.10
N VAL A 646 7.10 5.12 -4.64
CA VAL A 646 8.09 4.16 -4.10
C VAL A 646 8.48 4.55 -2.67
N VAL A 647 8.77 5.84 -2.46
CA VAL A 647 9.08 6.38 -1.11
C VAL A 647 7.90 6.14 -0.16
N THR A 648 6.68 6.38 -0.64
CA THR A 648 5.45 6.21 0.13
C THR A 648 5.22 4.74 0.48
N ALA A 649 5.45 3.82 -0.46
CA ALA A 649 5.35 2.37 -0.25
C ALA A 649 6.32 1.90 0.85
N ILE A 650 7.57 2.33 0.81
CA ILE A 650 8.58 1.99 1.83
C ILE A 650 8.21 2.59 3.19
N ARG A 651 7.74 3.84 3.25
CA ARG A 651 7.30 4.48 4.50
C ARG A 651 6.08 3.80 5.10
N LEU A 652 5.10 3.43 4.29
CA LEU A 652 3.92 2.71 4.72
C LEU A 652 4.29 1.36 5.30
N SER A 653 5.18 0.63 4.61
CA SER A 653 5.72 -0.64 5.07
C SER A 653 6.47 -0.50 6.40
N LYS A 654 7.39 0.46 6.53
CA LYS A 654 8.09 0.76 7.81
C LYS A 654 7.12 1.09 8.94
N SER A 655 6.07 1.86 8.65
CA SER A 655 5.04 2.22 9.63
C SER A 655 4.23 1.00 10.05
N THR A 656 3.89 0.12 9.12
CA THR A 656 3.18 -1.14 9.39
C THR A 656 4.03 -2.07 10.23
N LEU A 657 5.32 -2.25 9.91
CA LEU A 657 6.27 -3.04 10.70
C LEU A 657 6.41 -2.49 12.12
N LYS A 658 6.53 -1.17 12.28
CA LYS A 658 6.60 -0.54 13.60
C LYS A 658 5.38 -0.86 14.46
N ILE A 659 4.18 -0.82 13.87
CA ILE A 659 2.93 -1.17 14.56
C ILE A 659 2.89 -2.66 14.89
N ILE A 660 3.33 -3.55 13.98
CA ILE A 660 3.44 -4.98 14.25
C ILE A 660 4.35 -5.23 15.44
N HIS A 661 5.54 -4.64 15.48
CA HIS A 661 6.46 -4.79 16.61
C HIS A 661 5.87 -4.27 17.93
N GLN A 662 5.17 -3.12 17.90
CA GLN A 662 4.47 -2.60 19.08
C GLN A 662 3.39 -3.57 19.55
N ASN A 663 2.58 -4.09 18.62
CA ASN A 663 1.52 -5.03 18.94
C ASN A 663 2.07 -6.32 19.54
N LEU A 664 3.13 -6.88 18.98
CA LEU A 664 3.81 -8.07 19.50
C LEU A 664 4.40 -7.81 20.88
N PHE A 665 5.08 -6.67 21.06
CA PHE A 665 5.63 -6.28 22.36
C PHE A 665 4.55 -6.24 23.44
N TRP A 666 3.44 -5.56 23.21
CA TRP A 666 2.34 -5.47 24.16
C TRP A 666 1.66 -6.83 24.37
N ALA A 667 1.52 -7.65 23.32
CA ALA A 667 0.94 -8.97 23.41
C ALA A 667 1.79 -9.94 24.26
N PHE A 668 3.09 -9.72 24.37
CA PHE A 668 3.98 -10.53 25.21
C PHE A 668 4.14 -9.99 26.62
N ILE A 669 4.37 -8.67 26.76
CA ILE A 669 4.76 -8.09 28.05
C ILE A 669 3.70 -8.27 29.13
N TYR A 670 2.40 -8.14 28.77
CA TYR A 670 1.33 -8.34 29.75
C TYR A 670 1.26 -9.78 30.24
N ASN A 671 1.57 -10.78 29.40
CA ASN A 671 1.64 -12.18 29.81
C ASN A 671 2.86 -12.45 30.72
N ILE A 672 4.01 -11.87 30.40
CA ILE A 672 5.24 -12.02 31.19
C ILE A 672 5.03 -11.47 32.60
N ILE A 673 4.32 -10.37 32.76
CA ILE A 673 4.00 -9.78 34.07
C ILE A 673 2.80 -10.49 34.72
N GLY A 674 1.76 -10.79 33.94
CA GLY A 674 0.49 -11.30 34.41
C GLY A 674 0.55 -12.73 34.88
N ILE A 675 1.33 -13.62 34.29
CA ILE A 675 1.42 -15.02 34.66
C ILE A 675 2.02 -15.18 36.07
N PRO A 676 3.18 -14.58 36.45
CA PRO A 676 3.69 -14.62 37.80
C PRO A 676 2.73 -14.02 38.83
N LEU A 677 2.04 -12.91 38.48
CA LEU A 677 1.06 -12.28 39.35
C LEU A 677 -0.15 -13.22 39.59
N ALA A 678 -0.66 -13.85 38.52
CA ALA A 678 -1.76 -14.80 38.57
C ALA A 678 -1.39 -16.09 39.36
N ALA A 679 -0.14 -16.56 39.18
CA ALA A 679 0.37 -17.68 39.90
C ALA A 679 0.57 -17.39 41.42
N GLY A 680 0.48 -16.11 41.85
CA GLY A 680 0.58 -15.73 43.23
C GLY A 680 2.02 -15.47 43.73
N ALA A 681 3.00 -15.28 42.82
CA ALA A 681 4.40 -15.07 43.19
C ALA A 681 4.61 -13.83 44.08
N PHE A 682 3.69 -12.88 44.09
CA PHE A 682 3.78 -11.63 44.83
C PHE A 682 2.87 -11.61 46.07
N ILE A 683 2.10 -12.68 46.37
CA ILE A 683 1.19 -12.74 47.51
C ILE A 683 1.99 -12.67 48.83
N SER A 684 3.04 -13.46 48.93
CA SER A 684 3.88 -13.50 50.16
C SER A 684 4.65 -12.21 50.40
N LEU A 685 4.99 -11.43 49.35
CA LEU A 685 5.79 -10.21 49.44
C LEU A 685 4.92 -8.96 49.62
N PHE A 686 3.81 -8.86 48.91
CA PHE A 686 3.01 -7.63 48.78
C PHE A 686 1.51 -7.85 49.09
N GLY A 687 1.06 -9.08 49.31
CA GLY A 687 -0.36 -9.39 49.46
C GLY A 687 -1.18 -9.24 48.19
N TRP A 688 -0.53 -9.17 47.04
CA TRP A 688 -1.22 -8.93 45.75
C TRP A 688 -1.82 -10.22 45.20
N GLU A 689 -3.13 -10.28 45.22
CA GLU A 689 -3.90 -11.37 44.62
C GLU A 689 -4.60 -10.94 43.32
N LEU A 690 -4.45 -11.75 42.27
CA LEU A 690 -5.18 -11.54 41.03
C LEU A 690 -6.39 -12.47 40.96
N ASN A 691 -7.58 -11.89 40.98
CA ASN A 691 -8.79 -12.64 40.75
C ASN A 691 -8.88 -13.03 39.25
N PRO A 692 -9.30 -14.27 38.90
CA PRO A 692 -9.47 -14.72 37.49
C PRO A 692 -10.28 -13.78 36.64
N MET A 693 -11.27 -13.07 37.20
CA MET A 693 -12.08 -12.09 36.47
C MET A 693 -11.26 -10.92 35.91
N PHE A 694 -10.34 -10.38 36.70
CA PHE A 694 -9.44 -9.31 36.23
C PHE A 694 -8.48 -9.81 35.15
N GLY A 695 -8.06 -11.08 35.23
CA GLY A 695 -7.27 -11.73 34.17
C GLY A 695 -8.05 -11.78 32.83
N ALA A 696 -9.32 -12.18 32.87
CA ALA A 696 -10.20 -12.22 31.69
C ALA A 696 -10.47 -10.82 31.11
N ALA A 697 -10.66 -9.81 31.96
CA ALA A 697 -10.85 -8.42 31.54
C ALA A 697 -9.58 -7.87 30.85
N ALA A 698 -8.40 -8.08 31.46
CA ALA A 698 -7.12 -7.65 30.92
C ALA A 698 -6.83 -8.29 29.54
N MET A 699 -7.12 -9.58 29.41
CA MET A 699 -7.00 -10.30 28.13
C MET A 699 -7.89 -9.70 27.03
N SER A 700 -9.15 -9.41 27.35
CA SER A 700 -10.11 -8.82 26.40
C SER A 700 -9.65 -7.41 25.96
N LEU A 701 -9.16 -6.61 26.91
CA LEU A 701 -8.64 -5.27 26.67
C LEU A 701 -7.36 -5.31 25.81
N SER A 702 -6.49 -6.28 26.00
CA SER A 702 -5.27 -6.46 25.21
C SER A 702 -5.58 -6.64 23.73
N SER A 703 -6.53 -7.50 23.37
CA SER A 703 -6.95 -7.69 21.97
C SER A 703 -7.52 -6.41 21.36
N PHE A 704 -8.34 -5.68 22.13
CA PHE A 704 -8.88 -4.39 21.70
C PHE A 704 -7.75 -3.34 21.46
N CYS A 705 -6.77 -3.27 22.34
CA CYS A 705 -5.62 -2.35 22.21
C CYS A 705 -4.80 -2.64 20.95
N VAL A 706 -4.51 -3.91 20.66
CA VAL A 706 -3.77 -4.35 19.46
C VAL A 706 -4.48 -3.92 18.19
N VAL A 707 -5.80 -4.15 18.09
CA VAL A 707 -6.56 -3.75 16.91
C VAL A 707 -6.66 -2.23 16.80
N SER A 708 -6.91 -1.52 17.91
CA SER A 708 -6.96 -0.06 17.93
C SER A 708 -5.62 0.57 17.52
N ASN A 709 -4.49 -0.02 17.94
CA ASN A 709 -3.17 0.42 17.52
C ASN A 709 -2.95 0.21 16.01
N ALA A 710 -3.39 -0.94 15.46
CA ALA A 710 -3.32 -1.20 14.02
C ALA A 710 -4.16 -0.20 13.20
N LEU A 711 -5.36 0.16 13.68
CA LEU A 711 -6.21 1.16 13.02
C LEU A 711 -5.59 2.57 12.94
N ARG A 712 -4.55 2.87 13.73
CA ARG A 712 -3.79 4.12 13.60
C ARG A 712 -3.12 4.27 12.25
N LEU A 713 -2.86 3.17 11.51
CA LEU A 713 -2.38 3.24 10.13
C LEU A 713 -3.33 4.00 9.20
N ASN A 714 -4.64 4.04 9.49
CA ASN A 714 -5.58 4.88 8.73
C ASN A 714 -5.29 6.39 8.84
N LEU A 715 -4.50 6.81 9.83
CA LEU A 715 -4.03 8.18 10.00
C LEU A 715 -2.69 8.43 9.28
N PHE A 716 -2.19 7.45 8.52
CA PHE A 716 -0.98 7.61 7.73
C PHE A 716 -1.18 8.74 6.72
N LYS A 717 -0.31 9.75 6.79
CA LYS A 717 -0.31 10.87 5.86
C LYS A 717 0.84 10.69 4.88
N ILE A 718 0.54 10.77 3.60
CA ILE A 718 1.57 10.96 2.59
C ILE A 718 2.17 12.33 2.87
N LYS A 719 3.45 12.38 3.22
CA LYS A 719 4.19 13.63 3.08
C LYS A 719 4.22 13.89 1.57
N LYS A 720 3.36 14.76 1.09
CA LYS A 720 3.65 15.46 -0.15
C LYS A 720 5.06 15.99 0.05
N SER A 721 5.92 15.80 -0.95
CA SER A 721 7.14 16.59 -1.03
C SER A 721 6.76 17.99 -0.54
N ASP A 722 7.30 18.41 0.60
CA ASP A 722 7.60 19.80 0.70
C ASP A 722 8.55 20.00 -0.49
N LYS A 723 8.02 20.17 -1.73
CA LYS A 723 8.59 21.23 -2.51
C LYS A 723 8.60 22.36 -1.46
N LYS A 724 9.76 22.60 -0.83
CA LYS A 724 10.15 23.96 -0.71
C LYS A 724 9.79 24.46 -2.11
N GLU A 725 8.67 25.12 -2.27
CA GLU A 725 8.67 26.24 -3.17
C GLU A 725 10.08 26.74 -2.96
N LYS A 726 10.98 26.51 -3.95
CA LYS A 726 12.24 27.24 -4.03
C LYS A 726 11.75 28.57 -3.65
N THR A 727 11.99 28.98 -2.41
CA THR A 727 11.36 30.12 -1.82
C THR A 727 11.66 31.10 -2.88
N LYS A 728 10.62 31.52 -3.66
CA LYS A 728 10.77 32.62 -4.54
C LYS A 728 11.28 33.61 -3.54
N MET A 729 12.58 33.85 -3.52
CA MET A 729 13.15 34.86 -2.66
C MET A 729 12.57 36.12 -3.26
N GLU A 730 11.38 36.46 -2.78
CA GLU A 730 10.63 37.61 -3.20
C GLU A 730 11.06 38.75 -2.28
N LYS A 731 11.73 39.72 -2.88
CA LYS A 731 12.11 40.93 -2.16
C LYS A 731 11.24 42.06 -2.69
N VAL A 732 10.64 42.82 -1.77
CA VAL A 732 9.77 43.95 -2.12
C VAL A 732 10.46 45.22 -1.66
N PHE A 733 10.66 46.15 -2.59
CA PHE A 733 11.29 47.44 -2.36
C PHE A 733 10.24 48.56 -2.56
N SER A 734 10.17 49.51 -1.65
CA SER A 734 9.35 50.70 -1.82
C SER A 734 10.12 51.70 -2.70
N VAL A 735 9.55 52.06 -3.86
CA VAL A 735 10.23 52.93 -4.85
C VAL A 735 9.38 54.14 -5.16
N GLU A 736 9.92 55.30 -4.87
CA GLU A 736 9.32 56.57 -5.19
C GLU A 736 9.87 57.15 -6.50
N GLY A 737 9.01 57.88 -7.23
CA GLY A 737 9.39 58.55 -8.46
C GLY A 737 8.91 57.89 -9.73
N MET A 738 8.40 56.66 -9.68
CA MET A 738 7.74 56.00 -10.83
C MET A 738 6.35 56.61 -11.02
N MET A 739 6.07 57.26 -12.16
CA MET A 739 4.83 57.98 -12.41
C MET A 739 3.97 57.38 -13.52
N CYS A 740 4.48 56.42 -14.29
CA CYS A 740 3.78 55.86 -15.45
C CYS A 740 4.28 54.48 -15.85
N PRO A 741 3.55 53.72 -16.70
CA PRO A 741 3.96 52.40 -17.18
C PRO A 741 5.34 52.35 -17.88
N HIS A 742 5.79 53.47 -18.46
CA HIS A 742 7.13 53.58 -19.06
C HIS A 742 8.25 53.48 -18.02
N CYS A 743 7.99 54.06 -16.82
CA CYS A 743 8.92 53.95 -15.68
C CYS A 743 9.00 52.49 -15.20
N GLU A 744 7.88 51.77 -15.14
CA GLU A 744 7.83 50.37 -14.75
C GLU A 744 8.62 49.53 -15.74
N ALA A 745 8.39 49.69 -17.07
CA ALA A 745 9.11 48.95 -18.11
C ALA A 745 10.62 49.14 -18.02
N ARG A 746 11.09 50.35 -17.72
CA ARG A 746 12.50 50.68 -17.58
C ARG A 746 13.13 50.03 -16.35
N VAL A 747 12.45 50.07 -15.18
CA VAL A 747 12.91 49.40 -13.96
C VAL A 747 12.92 47.89 -14.15
N LYS A 748 11.89 47.32 -14.77
CA LYS A 748 11.82 45.89 -15.11
C LYS A 748 13.01 45.44 -15.94
N GLN A 749 13.27 46.14 -17.04
CA GLN A 749 14.31 45.77 -17.99
C GLN A 749 15.71 45.76 -17.34
N VAL A 750 16.00 46.77 -16.47
CA VAL A 750 17.32 46.90 -15.85
C VAL A 750 17.50 45.86 -14.74
N LEU A 751 16.47 45.54 -14.00
CA LEU A 751 16.53 44.52 -12.95
C LEU A 751 16.62 43.11 -13.54
N GLU A 752 15.86 42.80 -14.57
CA GLU A 752 15.89 41.48 -15.24
C GLU A 752 17.21 41.23 -16.02
N ALA A 753 18.00 42.28 -16.26
CA ALA A 753 19.35 42.16 -16.82
C ALA A 753 20.44 41.75 -15.80
N LEU A 754 20.10 41.72 -14.50
CA LEU A 754 21.03 41.30 -13.43
C LEU A 754 21.04 39.78 -13.29
N ASP A 755 22.24 39.18 -13.26
CA ASP A 755 22.38 37.73 -13.00
C ASP A 755 21.80 37.37 -11.61
N GLY A 756 20.85 36.48 -11.59
CA GLY A 756 20.17 36.02 -10.38
C GLY A 756 18.76 36.60 -10.16
N ILE A 757 18.27 37.51 -11.00
CA ILE A 757 16.88 37.98 -10.98
C ILE A 757 16.10 37.26 -12.07
N LYS A 758 15.03 36.57 -11.66
CA LYS A 758 14.15 35.84 -12.56
C LYS A 758 13.08 36.73 -13.21
N GLU A 759 12.49 37.61 -12.39
CA GLU A 759 11.41 38.47 -12.81
C GLU A 759 11.33 39.69 -11.90
N ALA A 760 11.09 40.87 -12.46
CA ALA A 760 10.80 42.09 -11.72
C ALA A 760 9.40 42.62 -12.06
N ILE A 761 8.60 42.90 -11.02
CA ILE A 761 7.22 43.41 -11.14
C ILE A 761 7.14 44.76 -10.48
N PRO A 762 7.48 45.86 -11.21
CA PRO A 762 7.31 47.24 -10.72
C PRO A 762 5.84 47.65 -10.78
N SER A 763 5.38 48.41 -9.80
CA SER A 763 4.06 49.02 -9.76
C SER A 763 4.16 50.49 -9.36
N HIS A 764 3.86 51.42 -10.31
CA HIS A 764 3.85 52.85 -10.04
C HIS A 764 2.65 53.27 -9.18
N THR A 765 1.54 52.51 -9.25
CA THR A 765 0.33 52.75 -8.45
C THR A 765 0.52 52.38 -6.98
N GLU A 766 1.22 51.27 -6.72
CA GLU A 766 1.51 50.80 -5.36
C GLU A 766 2.88 51.28 -4.85
N LYS A 767 3.64 52.02 -5.66
CA LYS A 767 4.95 52.57 -5.34
C LYS A 767 5.92 51.49 -4.82
N LYS A 768 5.86 50.29 -5.40
CA LYS A 768 6.73 49.16 -5.03
C LYS A 768 7.28 48.44 -6.24
N VAL A 769 8.40 47.77 -6.03
CA VAL A 769 9.00 46.82 -7.00
C VAL A 769 9.15 45.48 -6.30
N THR A 770 8.49 44.47 -6.80
CA THR A 770 8.63 43.09 -6.34
C THR A 770 9.65 42.40 -7.23
N VAL A 771 10.70 41.84 -6.64
CA VAL A 771 11.78 41.16 -7.36
C VAL A 771 11.79 39.69 -6.97
N ILE A 772 11.63 38.81 -7.96
CA ILE A 772 11.69 37.36 -7.80
C ILE A 772 13.10 36.91 -8.18
N LEU A 773 13.82 36.31 -7.22
CA LEU A 773 15.21 35.91 -7.36
C LEU A 773 15.34 34.42 -7.69
N GLU A 774 16.28 34.09 -8.57
CA GLU A 774 16.79 32.71 -8.80
C GLU A 774 17.98 32.35 -7.90
N LYS A 775 18.80 33.37 -7.59
CA LYS A 775 19.96 33.27 -6.69
C LYS A 775 19.87 34.40 -5.67
N ASP A 776 20.52 34.27 -4.53
CA ASP A 776 20.56 35.35 -3.54
C ASP A 776 21.37 36.53 -4.09
N VAL A 777 20.70 37.65 -4.37
CA VAL A 777 21.28 38.92 -4.81
C VAL A 777 21.19 39.89 -3.62
N ALA A 778 22.31 40.51 -3.29
CA ALA A 778 22.37 41.47 -2.19
C ALA A 778 21.43 42.66 -2.45
N ASP A 779 20.69 43.09 -1.44
CA ASP A 779 19.74 44.21 -1.52
C ASP A 779 20.38 45.49 -2.04
N GLU A 780 21.62 45.71 -1.67
CA GLU A 780 22.41 46.88 -2.12
C GLU A 780 22.58 46.93 -3.66
N ILE A 781 22.71 45.79 -4.34
CA ILE A 781 22.84 45.71 -5.80
C ILE A 781 21.49 46.12 -6.44
N ILE A 782 20.38 45.60 -5.92
CA ILE A 782 19.04 45.93 -6.42
C ILE A 782 18.72 47.39 -6.21
N ILE A 783 18.97 47.89 -4.98
CA ILE A 783 18.75 49.34 -4.61
C ILE A 783 19.58 50.24 -5.49
N ASN A 784 20.88 49.97 -5.66
CA ASN A 784 21.76 50.79 -6.48
C ASN A 784 21.34 50.79 -7.96
N THR A 785 20.86 49.69 -8.47
CA THR A 785 20.38 49.55 -9.86
C THR A 785 19.11 50.38 -10.09
N ILE A 786 18.16 50.35 -9.14
CA ILE A 786 16.96 51.19 -9.22
C ILE A 786 17.32 52.70 -9.08
N THR A 787 18.20 52.99 -8.14
CA THR A 787 18.61 54.39 -7.87
C THR A 787 19.37 54.99 -9.03
N ALA A 788 20.19 54.21 -9.74
CA ALA A 788 20.89 54.59 -10.97
C ALA A 788 19.93 55.01 -12.11
N GLN A 789 18.66 54.56 -12.08
CA GLN A 789 17.65 54.96 -13.04
C GLN A 789 16.91 56.27 -12.62
N GLY A 790 17.30 56.90 -11.52
CA GLY A 790 16.72 58.16 -11.03
C GLY A 790 15.54 58.01 -10.09
N TYR A 791 15.28 56.77 -9.59
CA TYR A 791 14.21 56.51 -8.63
C TYR A 791 14.74 56.38 -7.21
N LYS A 792 13.97 56.80 -6.22
CA LYS A 792 14.36 56.68 -4.81
C LYS A 792 13.78 55.40 -4.20
N VAL A 793 14.67 54.58 -3.59
CA VAL A 793 14.27 53.37 -2.84
C VAL A 793 14.33 53.70 -1.35
N ASN A 794 13.22 53.43 -0.62
CA ASN A 794 13.06 53.66 0.81
C ASN A 794 13.08 52.35 1.58
#